data_e9a082b5690e7f3d81df2dc892281089
#
_entry.id   e9a082b5690e7f3d81df2dc892281089
#
_cell.length_a   1.000
_cell.length_b   1.000
_cell.length_c   1.000
_cell.angle_alpha   90.00
_cell.angle_beta   90.00
_cell.angle_gamma   90.00
#
_symmetry.space_group_name_H-M   'P 1'
#
loop_
_entity.id
_entity.type
_entity.pdbx_description
1 polymer ?
#
loop_
_entity_poly.entity_id
_entity_poly.type
_entity_poly.pdbx_seq_one_letter_code
_entity_poly.pdbx_strand_id
1 'polypeptide(L)'
;MDSGKIIFLILYMDIFYLGIVVFLIVLAVFDLVVGVSNDAVNFLNSAIGARVARFRTIVLVAAIGVFAGAALSNGMMDVARHGIMTPEYFSFHDVMCVFLAVMVTDVILLDIFNTLGMPTSTTVSMVFELLGGAFAIAILKIASGAAAADGTLLSLGDMLNTEKALSVIMAIFLSVAVAFFFGTVVQWIARLVFSFTYRVNGVTTDAGGDMGGRVSSSLKIGIFAGLAVTCIIWFLLINGLKGTTLMTPETKAWINSNTWVIIGGGIVIFSIVMTILSYFRLPVLKGIVLLGTFALAMAFAGNDLVNFVGVPLTGLESYNDYMAHGQGNADGFLMTSLMASANTPPVFLILAGVIMVLALTFSKKAQNVVKTSVDLSRQAEGDEMFGSSAVARVLVRSTTKTAQRVTSLVPVSVRHWVDSRFNADAARLADGAAFDHIRASINLVLAGLLVAMGTSLKLPLSTTYVTFMVAMGSSLADRAWSRESAVFRITGVLSVIGGWFITAGVAFITCFLITNLMFFGSFVAMTLAVVIAIFLLVRSNIRYQAKKAVAPQDVTFKNMMRSQELPERWTLLREHVCVANRENLEFAISSFQIATDAFFQEEYRPLKRLAVEIEDKRKQLKRQRRREIIGLRRIDPILAVERNTWYFLTTNEIGMMMYCLKRINDPLREHVGNNFSPVSGEYAETFIDFRNQMAALFERAIKMLDSSDMADGELIRQDAAALQASLSKYRKVIIDAIQQHQLNIETMTVYLNLVQESQEMLSALRHFVRGVKRFVD
;
A
#
# COMPACT_ATOMS: atom_id res chain seq x y z
N MET A 1 54.68 -21.30 -3.10
CA MET A 1 54.14 -20.25 -2.24
C MET A 1 54.47 -20.60 -0.81
N ASP A 2 54.92 -19.60 -0.01
CA ASP A 2 55.33 -19.80 1.38
C ASP A 2 54.17 -20.27 2.24
N SER A 3 54.33 -21.37 2.97
CA SER A 3 53.25 -21.98 3.82
C SER A 3 52.65 -20.95 4.75
N GLY A 4 53.41 -19.97 5.22
CA GLY A 4 52.90 -18.87 6.06
C GLY A 4 51.96 -17.90 5.33
N LYS A 5 52.17 -17.65 4.03
CA LYS A 5 51.26 -16.84 3.21
C LYS A 5 49.94 -17.54 2.93
N ILE A 6 49.99 -18.87 2.76
CA ILE A 6 48.76 -19.66 2.55
C ILE A 6 47.90 -19.65 3.80
N ILE A 7 48.50 -19.91 4.99
CA ILE A 7 47.80 -19.88 6.29
C ILE A 7 47.19 -18.47 6.53
N PHE A 8 47.95 -17.42 6.26
CA PHE A 8 47.45 -16.05 6.41
C PHE A 8 46.27 -15.75 5.49
N LEU A 9 46.32 -16.20 4.23
CA LEU A 9 45.23 -16.03 3.25
C LEU A 9 43.97 -16.77 3.67
N ILE A 10 44.09 -18.03 4.15
CA ILE A 10 42.96 -18.82 4.65
C ILE A 10 42.33 -18.14 5.86
N LEU A 11 43.12 -17.72 6.84
CA LEU A 11 42.63 -17.02 8.02
C LEU A 11 41.91 -15.71 7.68
N TYR A 12 42.42 -14.97 6.67
CA TYR A 12 41.79 -13.75 6.19
C TYR A 12 40.43 -14.03 5.52
N MET A 13 40.33 -15.11 4.73
CA MET A 13 39.07 -15.54 4.10
C MET A 13 38.03 -15.98 5.12
N ASP A 14 38.43 -16.73 6.13
CA ASP A 14 37.54 -17.20 7.20
C ASP A 14 36.96 -16.04 8.01
N ILE A 15 37.79 -15.05 8.36
CA ILE A 15 37.36 -13.81 9.04
C ILE A 15 36.39 -13.01 8.16
N PHE A 16 36.64 -12.92 6.87
CA PHE A 16 35.76 -12.21 5.93
C PHE A 16 34.37 -12.86 5.86
N TYR A 17 34.29 -14.18 5.71
CA TYR A 17 33.00 -14.88 5.69
C TYR A 17 32.28 -14.80 7.03
N LEU A 18 33.00 -14.83 8.15
CA LEU A 18 32.40 -14.52 9.46
C LEU A 18 31.77 -13.14 9.48
N GLY A 19 32.45 -12.14 8.91
CA GLY A 19 31.91 -10.78 8.75
C GLY A 19 30.62 -10.76 7.94
N ILE A 20 30.55 -11.53 6.83
CA ILE A 20 29.31 -11.65 6.02
C ILE A 20 28.21 -12.30 6.85
N VAL A 21 28.45 -13.38 7.56
CA VAL A 21 27.45 -14.05 8.41
C VAL A 21 26.91 -13.13 9.49
N VAL A 22 27.79 -12.39 10.18
CA VAL A 22 27.37 -11.37 11.15
C VAL A 22 26.48 -10.32 10.49
N PHE A 23 26.85 -9.88 9.29
CA PHE A 23 26.05 -8.90 8.56
C PHE A 23 24.69 -9.49 8.11
N LEU A 24 24.63 -10.74 7.67
CA LEU A 24 23.38 -11.44 7.36
C LEU A 24 22.44 -11.46 8.59
N ILE A 25 22.98 -11.72 9.78
CA ILE A 25 22.20 -11.68 11.02
C ILE A 25 21.72 -10.26 11.33
N VAL A 26 22.55 -9.24 11.11
CA VAL A 26 22.13 -7.84 11.26
C VAL A 26 21.03 -7.50 10.27
N LEU A 27 21.16 -7.90 9.00
CA LEU A 27 20.11 -7.72 8.00
C LEU A 27 18.82 -8.46 8.37
N ALA A 28 18.91 -9.68 8.95
CA ALA A 28 17.74 -10.39 9.46
C ALA A 28 16.97 -9.60 10.52
N VAL A 29 17.67 -8.91 11.41
CA VAL A 29 17.02 -8.04 12.42
C VAL A 29 16.31 -6.86 11.73
N PHE A 30 16.96 -6.23 10.75
CA PHE A 30 16.32 -5.16 9.96
C PHE A 30 15.13 -5.67 9.17
N ASP A 31 15.24 -6.82 8.56
CA ASP A 31 14.19 -7.44 7.76
C ASP A 31 12.99 -7.83 8.61
N LEU A 32 13.20 -8.42 9.79
CA LEU A 32 12.14 -8.65 10.77
C LEU A 32 11.38 -7.35 11.11
N VAL A 33 12.08 -6.23 11.30
CA VAL A 33 11.44 -4.95 11.61
C VAL A 33 10.68 -4.37 10.41
N VAL A 34 11.26 -4.43 9.23
CA VAL A 34 10.70 -3.86 8.00
C VAL A 34 9.56 -4.73 7.49
N GLY A 35 9.77 -6.06 7.43
CA GLY A 35 8.80 -7.04 6.95
C GLY A 35 7.56 -7.14 7.84
N VAL A 36 7.73 -7.27 9.16
CA VAL A 36 6.59 -7.23 10.09
C VAL A 36 5.82 -5.91 9.98
N SER A 37 6.51 -4.81 9.70
CA SER A 37 5.84 -3.51 9.48
C SER A 37 4.96 -3.50 8.23
N ASN A 38 5.31 -4.27 7.20
CA ASN A 38 4.48 -4.48 6.01
C ASN A 38 3.33 -5.43 6.30
N ASP A 39 3.65 -6.59 6.88
CA ASP A 39 2.74 -7.72 6.99
C ASP A 39 1.76 -7.62 8.18
N ALA A 40 1.97 -6.67 9.11
CA ALA A 40 1.05 -6.37 10.19
C ALA A 40 -0.39 -6.10 9.69
N VAL A 41 -0.55 -5.60 8.47
CA VAL A 41 -1.86 -5.38 7.84
C VAL A 41 -2.67 -6.66 7.72
N ASN A 42 -2.03 -7.81 7.54
CA ASN A 42 -2.68 -9.09 7.28
C ASN A 42 -3.62 -9.50 8.44
N PHE A 43 -3.19 -9.30 9.67
CA PHE A 43 -3.95 -9.70 10.86
C PHE A 43 -4.54 -8.52 11.65
N LEU A 44 -4.08 -7.27 11.44
CA LEU A 44 -4.61 -6.08 12.13
C LEU A 44 -5.77 -5.40 11.38
N ASN A 45 -5.79 -5.48 10.03
CA ASN A 45 -6.73 -4.76 9.18
C ASN A 45 -8.19 -4.92 9.62
N SER A 46 -8.65 -6.16 9.81
CA SER A 46 -10.05 -6.45 10.10
C SER A 46 -10.46 -6.01 11.51
N ALA A 47 -9.60 -6.19 12.52
CA ALA A 47 -9.87 -5.76 13.88
C ALA A 47 -9.87 -4.23 14.03
N ILE A 48 -8.92 -3.55 13.36
CA ILE A 48 -8.83 -2.08 13.34
C ILE A 48 -9.98 -1.48 12.53
N GLY A 49 -10.26 -2.05 11.35
CA GLY A 49 -11.33 -1.59 10.46
C GLY A 49 -12.72 -1.68 11.11
N ALA A 50 -13.00 -2.73 11.87
CA ALA A 50 -14.24 -2.90 12.59
C ALA A 50 -14.26 -2.27 13.99
N ARG A 51 -13.15 -1.69 14.46
CA ARG A 51 -13.01 -1.06 15.79
C ARG A 51 -13.50 -1.94 16.94
N VAL A 52 -13.13 -3.21 16.93
CA VAL A 52 -13.59 -4.18 17.95
C VAL A 52 -13.09 -3.89 19.35
N ALA A 53 -11.90 -3.29 19.48
CA ALA A 53 -11.25 -2.93 20.73
C ALA A 53 -10.34 -1.70 20.53
N ARG A 54 -9.73 -1.22 21.61
CA ARG A 54 -8.69 -0.19 21.56
C ARG A 54 -7.48 -0.71 20.79
N PHE A 55 -6.83 0.15 20.02
CA PHE A 55 -5.65 -0.20 19.21
C PHE A 55 -4.60 -1.00 20.00
N ARG A 56 -4.28 -0.56 21.22
CA ARG A 56 -3.32 -1.25 22.12
C ARG A 56 -3.73 -2.69 22.43
N THR A 57 -5.02 -2.94 22.64
CA THR A 57 -5.55 -4.29 22.91
C THR A 57 -5.42 -5.19 21.68
N ILE A 58 -5.74 -4.66 20.50
CA ILE A 58 -5.61 -5.42 19.24
C ILE A 58 -4.14 -5.79 18.99
N VAL A 59 -3.22 -4.83 19.15
CA VAL A 59 -1.78 -5.07 19.00
C VAL A 59 -1.26 -6.07 20.02
N LEU A 60 -1.71 -6.00 21.27
CA LEU A 60 -1.31 -6.95 22.31
C LEU A 60 -1.73 -8.40 21.96
N VAL A 61 -2.99 -8.57 21.52
CA VAL A 61 -3.49 -9.89 21.11
C VAL A 61 -2.72 -10.41 19.89
N ALA A 62 -2.45 -9.56 18.92
CA ALA A 62 -1.64 -9.91 17.76
C ALA A 62 -0.18 -10.25 18.14
N ALA A 63 0.42 -9.49 19.06
CA ALA A 63 1.79 -9.72 19.53
C ALA A 63 1.95 -11.09 20.22
N ILE A 64 0.97 -11.48 21.04
CA ILE A 64 0.96 -12.82 21.65
C ILE A 64 0.87 -13.90 20.56
N GLY A 65 0.04 -13.70 19.53
CA GLY A 65 -0.06 -14.60 18.38
C GLY A 65 1.25 -14.70 17.60
N VAL A 66 1.87 -13.57 17.27
CA VAL A 66 3.15 -13.51 16.56
C VAL A 66 4.24 -14.24 17.35
N PHE A 67 4.36 -13.98 18.65
CA PHE A 67 5.35 -14.64 19.49
C PHE A 67 5.15 -16.15 19.54
N ALA A 68 3.91 -16.60 19.75
CA ALA A 68 3.58 -18.03 19.78
C ALA A 68 3.88 -18.71 18.43
N GLY A 69 3.51 -18.06 17.32
CA GLY A 69 3.77 -18.57 15.98
C GLY A 69 5.25 -18.66 15.64
N ALA A 70 6.04 -17.64 15.99
CA ALA A 70 7.48 -17.64 15.79
C ALA A 70 8.18 -18.74 16.59
N ALA A 71 7.82 -18.89 17.87
CA ALA A 71 8.42 -19.92 18.74
C ALA A 71 8.15 -21.36 18.27
N LEU A 72 7.04 -21.56 17.51
CA LEU A 72 6.62 -22.86 16.98
C LEU A 72 7.01 -23.08 15.51
N SER A 73 7.63 -22.09 14.84
CA SER A 73 7.97 -22.12 13.41
C SER A 73 9.30 -22.82 13.15
N ASN A 74 9.28 -24.12 12.93
CA ASN A 74 10.49 -24.87 12.50
C ASN A 74 10.31 -25.50 11.10
N GLY A 75 9.07 -25.80 10.70
CA GLY A 75 8.80 -26.65 9.55
C GLY A 75 8.95 -25.99 8.17
N MET A 76 9.08 -24.68 8.07
CA MET A 76 9.16 -23.96 6.79
C MET A 76 10.59 -23.56 6.39
N MET A 77 11.59 -23.75 7.25
CA MET A 77 12.99 -23.34 7.01
C MET A 77 13.63 -24.06 5.82
N ASP A 78 13.12 -25.23 5.45
CA ASP A 78 13.58 -26.00 4.29
C ASP A 78 13.41 -25.25 2.95
N VAL A 79 12.50 -24.29 2.86
CA VAL A 79 12.26 -23.51 1.63
C VAL A 79 13.49 -22.67 1.25
N ALA A 80 14.15 -22.07 2.24
CA ALA A 80 15.36 -21.27 2.02
C ALA A 80 16.60 -22.14 1.70
N ARG A 81 16.61 -23.42 2.11
CA ARG A 81 17.76 -24.34 1.95
C ARG A 81 17.79 -24.99 0.55
N HIS A 82 16.75 -25.76 0.24
CA HIS A 82 16.67 -26.58 -0.99
C HIS A 82 15.32 -26.46 -1.71
N GLY A 83 14.54 -25.42 -1.37
CA GLY A 83 13.23 -25.20 -1.99
C GLY A 83 13.31 -24.72 -3.43
N ILE A 84 14.35 -23.98 -3.81
CA ILE A 84 14.50 -23.34 -5.12
C ILE A 84 15.78 -23.76 -5.83
N MET A 85 16.90 -23.83 -5.11
CA MET A 85 18.19 -24.30 -5.65
C MET A 85 18.45 -25.74 -5.18
N THR A 86 19.32 -26.44 -5.90
CA THR A 86 19.85 -27.77 -5.55
C THR A 86 21.26 -27.59 -4.97
N PRO A 87 21.42 -27.45 -3.62
CA PRO A 87 22.66 -26.99 -2.99
C PRO A 87 23.90 -27.83 -3.28
N GLU A 88 23.72 -29.10 -3.63
CA GLU A 88 24.83 -30.03 -3.95
C GLU A 88 25.67 -29.60 -5.14
N TYR A 89 25.17 -28.68 -5.98
CA TYR A 89 25.90 -28.13 -7.13
C TYR A 89 26.45 -26.72 -6.88
N PHE A 90 26.22 -26.17 -5.68
CA PHE A 90 26.67 -24.82 -5.29
C PHE A 90 27.82 -24.94 -4.28
N SER A 91 28.90 -24.17 -4.52
CA SER A 91 29.95 -24.01 -3.54
C SER A 91 29.52 -23.13 -2.36
N PHE A 92 30.28 -23.17 -1.27
CA PHE A 92 30.05 -22.27 -0.12
C PHE A 92 30.12 -20.79 -0.54
N HIS A 93 31.09 -20.41 -1.40
CA HIS A 93 31.17 -19.06 -1.95
C HIS A 93 29.91 -18.65 -2.74
N ASP A 94 29.41 -19.55 -3.62
CA ASP A 94 28.21 -19.33 -4.41
C ASP A 94 27.00 -19.05 -3.52
N VAL A 95 26.81 -19.91 -2.52
CA VAL A 95 25.68 -19.79 -1.59
C VAL A 95 25.75 -18.49 -0.80
N MET A 96 26.95 -18.08 -0.35
CA MET A 96 27.12 -16.82 0.38
C MET A 96 26.87 -15.58 -0.52
N CYS A 97 27.24 -15.65 -1.80
CA CYS A 97 26.88 -14.61 -2.79
C CYS A 97 25.36 -14.48 -2.94
N VAL A 98 24.66 -15.63 -3.12
CA VAL A 98 23.21 -15.64 -3.26
C VAL A 98 22.53 -15.10 -2.00
N PHE A 99 22.89 -15.59 -0.83
CA PHE A 99 22.25 -15.22 0.44
C PHE A 99 22.45 -13.74 0.78
N LEU A 100 23.65 -13.22 0.56
CA LEU A 100 23.90 -11.79 0.78
C LEU A 100 23.10 -10.92 -0.22
N ALA A 101 23.06 -11.33 -1.49
CA ALA A 101 22.29 -10.60 -2.51
C ALA A 101 20.78 -10.61 -2.20
N VAL A 102 20.23 -11.74 -1.76
CA VAL A 102 18.82 -11.87 -1.32
C VAL A 102 18.53 -10.89 -0.19
N MET A 103 19.28 -10.95 0.90
CA MET A 103 19.02 -10.12 2.08
C MET A 103 19.17 -8.63 1.81
N VAL A 104 20.16 -8.22 1.00
CA VAL A 104 20.34 -6.83 0.58
C VAL A 104 19.16 -6.35 -0.27
N THR A 105 18.70 -7.18 -1.22
CA THR A 105 17.59 -6.84 -2.10
C THR A 105 16.28 -6.72 -1.32
N ASP A 106 15.97 -7.71 -0.48
CA ASP A 106 14.69 -7.81 0.24
C ASP A 106 14.50 -6.62 1.20
N VAL A 107 15.48 -6.34 2.05
CA VAL A 107 15.37 -5.22 3.01
C VAL A 107 15.16 -3.87 2.30
N ILE A 108 15.84 -3.61 1.19
CA ILE A 108 15.68 -2.37 0.43
C ILE A 108 14.30 -2.32 -0.24
N LEU A 109 13.87 -3.41 -0.86
CA LEU A 109 12.61 -3.50 -1.58
C LEU A 109 11.42 -3.30 -0.63
N LEU A 110 11.39 -4.00 0.50
CA LEU A 110 10.35 -3.89 1.51
C LEU A 110 10.29 -2.49 2.14
N ASP A 111 11.44 -1.85 2.38
CA ASP A 111 11.46 -0.47 2.92
C ASP A 111 10.85 0.54 1.94
N ILE A 112 11.06 0.36 0.63
CA ILE A 112 10.43 1.18 -0.43
C ILE A 112 8.92 1.01 -0.40
N PHE A 113 8.39 -0.23 -0.38
CA PHE A 113 6.95 -0.49 -0.34
C PHE A 113 6.29 0.04 0.94
N ASN A 114 6.93 -0.12 2.09
CA ASN A 114 6.47 0.44 3.36
C ASN A 114 6.40 1.98 3.33
N THR A 115 7.36 2.61 2.69
CA THR A 115 7.40 4.08 2.53
C THR A 115 6.28 4.57 1.61
N LEU A 116 5.91 3.79 0.59
CA LEU A 116 4.77 4.05 -0.29
C LEU A 116 3.42 3.70 0.37
N GLY A 117 3.43 2.97 1.48
CA GLY A 117 2.22 2.50 2.18
C GLY A 117 1.46 1.43 1.38
N MET A 118 2.15 0.67 0.54
CA MET A 118 1.57 -0.39 -0.28
C MET A 118 1.88 -1.76 0.34
N PRO A 119 0.87 -2.62 0.57
CA PRO A 119 1.10 -3.98 1.02
C PRO A 119 1.78 -4.79 -0.08
N THR A 120 2.88 -5.46 0.25
CA THR A 120 3.56 -6.41 -0.62
C THR A 120 3.73 -7.75 0.11
N SER A 121 4.27 -8.76 -0.57
CA SER A 121 4.47 -10.10 -0.01
C SER A 121 5.95 -10.37 0.20
N THR A 122 6.32 -10.58 1.44
CA THR A 122 7.67 -11.01 1.82
C THR A 122 8.02 -12.40 1.27
N THR A 123 7.04 -13.32 1.25
CA THR A 123 7.22 -14.65 0.65
C THR A 123 7.54 -14.56 -0.85
N VAL A 124 6.83 -13.69 -1.58
CA VAL A 124 7.08 -13.51 -3.03
C VAL A 124 8.44 -12.87 -3.26
N SER A 125 8.78 -11.83 -2.49
CA SER A 125 10.10 -11.19 -2.56
C SER A 125 11.20 -12.23 -2.41
N MET A 126 11.25 -12.94 -1.30
CA MET A 126 12.27 -13.94 -0.98
C MET A 126 12.35 -15.07 -2.03
N VAL A 127 11.21 -15.61 -2.48
CA VAL A 127 11.19 -16.69 -3.50
C VAL A 127 11.79 -16.24 -4.81
N PHE A 128 11.41 -15.04 -5.29
CA PHE A 128 11.93 -14.52 -6.57
C PHE A 128 13.37 -14.02 -6.45
N GLU A 129 13.80 -13.57 -5.29
CA GLU A 129 15.21 -13.23 -5.02
C GLU A 129 16.10 -14.47 -5.01
N LEU A 130 15.69 -15.51 -4.26
CA LEU A 130 16.41 -16.78 -4.28
C LEU A 130 16.49 -17.38 -5.68
N LEU A 131 15.39 -17.30 -6.45
CA LEU A 131 15.37 -17.76 -7.83
C LEU A 131 16.31 -16.93 -8.70
N GLY A 132 16.32 -15.60 -8.56
CA GLY A 132 17.20 -14.70 -9.31
C GLY A 132 18.67 -14.92 -8.99
N GLY A 133 19.01 -15.06 -7.71
CA GLY A 133 20.39 -15.31 -7.27
C GLY A 133 20.89 -16.69 -7.68
N ALA A 134 20.10 -17.74 -7.45
CA ALA A 134 20.47 -19.10 -7.86
C ALA A 134 20.56 -19.25 -9.38
N PHE A 135 19.67 -18.58 -10.13
CA PHE A 135 19.69 -18.56 -11.59
C PHE A 135 20.96 -17.87 -12.14
N ALA A 136 21.43 -16.78 -11.49
CA ALA A 136 22.68 -16.11 -11.85
C ALA A 136 23.88 -17.06 -11.75
N ILE A 137 24.05 -17.76 -10.63
CA ILE A 137 25.14 -18.71 -10.43
C ILE A 137 25.01 -19.92 -11.37
N ALA A 138 23.79 -20.43 -11.57
CA ALA A 138 23.56 -21.55 -12.48
C ALA A 138 23.99 -21.23 -13.90
N ILE A 139 23.63 -20.05 -14.46
CA ILE A 139 24.09 -19.63 -15.80
C ILE A 139 25.60 -19.51 -15.85
N LEU A 140 26.26 -18.94 -14.86
CA LEU A 140 27.70 -18.78 -14.81
C LEU A 140 28.41 -20.13 -14.80
N LYS A 141 27.97 -21.10 -14.01
CA LYS A 141 28.53 -22.45 -13.94
C LYS A 141 28.30 -23.24 -15.22
N ILE A 142 27.13 -23.18 -15.81
CA ILE A 142 26.85 -23.84 -17.10
C ILE A 142 27.73 -23.24 -18.20
N ALA A 143 27.85 -21.90 -18.24
CA ALA A 143 28.71 -21.22 -19.22
C ALA A 143 30.20 -21.56 -19.02
N SER A 144 30.65 -21.88 -17.80
CA SER A 144 32.01 -22.33 -17.52
C SER A 144 32.23 -23.82 -17.78
N GLY A 145 31.22 -24.58 -18.24
CA GLY A 145 31.31 -25.99 -18.53
C GLY A 145 31.36 -26.88 -17.26
N ALA A 146 30.72 -26.46 -16.18
CA ALA A 146 30.65 -27.25 -14.96
C ALA A 146 29.94 -28.59 -15.21
N ALA A 147 30.51 -29.67 -14.69
CA ALA A 147 29.99 -31.04 -14.80
C ALA A 147 29.67 -31.63 -13.43
N ALA A 148 28.70 -32.53 -13.39
CA ALA A 148 28.38 -33.34 -12.23
C ALA A 148 29.48 -34.36 -11.95
N ALA A 149 29.43 -35.06 -10.80
CA ALA A 149 30.43 -36.06 -10.41
C ALA A 149 30.55 -37.26 -11.37
N ASP A 150 29.50 -37.50 -12.15
CA ASP A 150 29.49 -38.52 -13.24
C ASP A 150 30.03 -38.04 -14.57
N GLY A 151 30.49 -36.78 -14.66
CA GLY A 151 31.04 -36.17 -15.87
C GLY A 151 30.00 -35.62 -16.83
N THR A 152 28.70 -35.66 -16.51
CA THR A 152 27.65 -35.03 -17.33
C THR A 152 27.65 -33.53 -17.14
N LEU A 153 27.47 -32.76 -18.24
CA LEU A 153 27.33 -31.30 -18.15
C LEU A 153 26.07 -30.93 -17.41
N LEU A 154 26.21 -30.00 -16.43
CA LEU A 154 25.08 -29.52 -15.64
C LEU A 154 24.11 -28.72 -16.50
N SER A 155 22.81 -28.99 -16.33
CA SER A 155 21.71 -28.21 -16.90
C SER A 155 21.07 -27.31 -15.87
N LEU A 156 20.24 -26.36 -16.32
CA LEU A 156 19.44 -25.53 -15.40
C LEU A 156 18.50 -26.36 -14.51
N GLY A 157 17.96 -27.47 -15.06
CA GLY A 157 17.05 -28.35 -14.30
C GLY A 157 17.75 -29.13 -13.19
N ASP A 158 19.07 -29.36 -13.31
CA ASP A 158 19.83 -30.02 -12.25
C ASP A 158 20.15 -29.04 -11.11
N MET A 159 20.53 -27.82 -11.45
CA MET A 159 20.93 -26.80 -10.48
C MET A 159 19.74 -26.11 -9.79
N LEU A 160 18.60 -25.98 -10.48
CA LEU A 160 17.41 -25.36 -9.95
C LEU A 160 16.27 -26.36 -9.85
N ASN A 161 15.59 -26.37 -8.72
CA ASN A 161 14.37 -27.16 -8.52
C ASN A 161 13.20 -26.50 -9.25
N THR A 162 13.22 -26.57 -10.60
CA THR A 162 12.28 -25.86 -11.48
C THR A 162 10.84 -26.30 -11.26
N GLU A 163 10.59 -27.58 -10.98
CA GLU A 163 9.26 -28.12 -10.70
C GLU A 163 8.66 -27.53 -9.43
N LYS A 164 9.44 -27.53 -8.35
CA LYS A 164 9.01 -26.98 -7.06
C LYS A 164 8.87 -25.45 -7.12
N ALA A 165 9.79 -24.74 -7.77
CA ALA A 165 9.70 -23.30 -7.98
C ALA A 165 8.44 -22.93 -8.77
N LEU A 166 8.14 -23.64 -9.87
CA LEU A 166 6.91 -23.42 -10.66
C LEU A 166 5.65 -23.71 -9.83
N SER A 167 5.64 -24.79 -9.05
CA SER A 167 4.53 -25.15 -8.15
C SER A 167 4.26 -24.03 -7.12
N VAL A 168 5.31 -23.48 -6.50
CA VAL A 168 5.21 -22.36 -5.56
C VAL A 168 4.66 -21.10 -6.24
N ILE A 169 5.19 -20.72 -7.40
CA ILE A 169 4.74 -19.57 -8.18
C ILE A 169 3.26 -19.72 -8.55
N MET A 170 2.87 -20.89 -9.07
CA MET A 170 1.47 -21.16 -9.43
C MET A 170 0.55 -21.12 -8.20
N ALA A 171 0.98 -21.65 -7.06
CA ALA A 171 0.20 -21.61 -5.82
C ALA A 171 -0.02 -20.17 -5.33
N ILE A 172 1.01 -19.31 -5.40
CA ILE A 172 0.95 -17.90 -5.04
C ILE A 172 -0.12 -17.19 -5.89
N PHE A 173 -0.07 -17.31 -7.22
CA PHE A 173 -1.02 -16.62 -8.10
C PHE A 173 -2.42 -17.20 -8.06
N LEU A 174 -2.56 -18.52 -7.94
CA LEU A 174 -3.87 -19.18 -7.79
C LEU A 174 -4.54 -18.76 -6.48
N SER A 175 -3.78 -18.60 -5.40
CA SER A 175 -4.30 -18.17 -4.10
C SER A 175 -5.03 -16.82 -4.15
N VAL A 176 -4.60 -15.90 -5.03
CA VAL A 176 -5.24 -14.59 -5.26
C VAL A 176 -6.69 -14.78 -5.74
N ALA A 177 -6.88 -15.59 -6.78
CA ALA A 177 -8.21 -15.85 -7.35
C ALA A 177 -9.10 -16.63 -6.36
N VAL A 178 -8.56 -17.66 -5.73
CA VAL A 178 -9.26 -18.48 -4.73
C VAL A 178 -9.70 -17.64 -3.52
N ALA A 179 -8.82 -16.82 -2.98
CA ALA A 179 -9.11 -15.95 -1.84
C ALA A 179 -10.20 -14.92 -2.16
N PHE A 180 -10.15 -14.30 -3.33
CA PHE A 180 -11.17 -13.36 -3.78
C PHE A 180 -12.54 -14.05 -3.97
N PHE A 181 -12.55 -15.20 -4.63
CA PHE A 181 -13.77 -15.97 -4.89
C PHE A 181 -14.43 -16.39 -3.57
N PHE A 182 -13.70 -17.05 -2.68
CA PHE A 182 -14.27 -17.50 -1.40
C PHE A 182 -14.63 -16.32 -0.50
N GLY A 183 -13.84 -15.26 -0.48
CA GLY A 183 -14.16 -14.01 0.22
C GLY A 183 -15.50 -13.43 -0.23
N THR A 184 -15.75 -13.43 -1.54
CA THR A 184 -17.01 -12.94 -2.12
C THR A 184 -18.17 -13.86 -1.76
N VAL A 185 -18.05 -15.18 -1.98
CA VAL A 185 -19.13 -16.14 -1.79
C VAL A 185 -19.52 -16.27 -0.32
N VAL A 186 -18.55 -16.45 0.57
CA VAL A 186 -18.82 -16.64 2.01
C VAL A 186 -19.44 -15.38 2.61
N GLN A 187 -18.94 -14.19 2.27
CA GLN A 187 -19.53 -12.94 2.74
C GLN A 187 -20.94 -12.73 2.19
N TRP A 188 -21.18 -13.05 0.93
CA TRP A 188 -22.50 -12.95 0.31
C TRP A 188 -23.53 -13.84 1.04
N ILE A 189 -23.17 -15.10 1.31
CA ILE A 189 -24.02 -16.04 2.07
C ILE A 189 -24.27 -15.51 3.49
N ALA A 190 -23.21 -15.04 4.16
CA ALA A 190 -23.34 -14.48 5.50
C ALA A 190 -24.28 -13.27 5.52
N ARG A 191 -24.23 -12.40 4.49
CA ARG A 191 -25.08 -11.21 4.41
C ARG A 191 -26.55 -11.58 4.13
N LEU A 192 -26.83 -12.66 3.45
CA LEU A 192 -28.19 -13.19 3.33
C LEU A 192 -28.76 -13.61 4.69
N VAL A 193 -27.92 -14.18 5.58
CA VAL A 193 -28.33 -14.59 6.94
C VAL A 193 -28.37 -13.39 7.89
N PHE A 194 -27.32 -12.56 7.86
CA PHE A 194 -27.14 -11.38 8.69
C PHE A 194 -27.23 -10.10 7.84
N SER A 195 -28.41 -9.51 7.73
CA SER A 195 -28.57 -8.22 7.05
C SER A 195 -27.82 -7.09 7.80
N PHE A 196 -27.59 -5.93 7.16
CA PHE A 196 -26.99 -4.76 7.82
C PHE A 196 -27.78 -4.21 8.99
N THR A 197 -29.08 -4.48 9.06
CA THR A 197 -29.97 -4.12 10.18
C THR A 197 -29.77 -5.02 11.39
N TYR A 198 -29.00 -6.10 11.27
CA TYR A 198 -28.78 -7.05 12.35
C TYR A 198 -27.94 -6.43 13.46
N ARG A 199 -28.57 -6.16 14.61
CA ARG A 199 -27.90 -5.55 15.77
C ARG A 199 -27.16 -6.59 16.60
N VAL A 200 -25.87 -6.37 16.78
CA VAL A 200 -24.94 -7.25 17.52
C VAL A 200 -25.26 -7.40 19.00
N ASN A 201 -26.05 -6.49 19.59
CA ASN A 201 -26.30 -6.47 21.04
C ASN A 201 -27.76 -6.72 21.45
N GLY A 202 -28.61 -7.23 20.57
CA GLY A 202 -29.99 -7.61 20.93
C GLY A 202 -30.87 -6.47 21.48
N VAL A 203 -30.43 -5.22 21.44
CA VAL A 203 -31.22 -4.06 21.84
C VAL A 203 -31.96 -3.54 20.62
N THR A 204 -33.11 -4.13 20.32
CA THR A 204 -34.16 -3.39 19.65
C THR A 204 -34.70 -2.39 20.67
N THR A 205 -34.60 -1.09 20.38
CA THR A 205 -35.22 -0.02 21.14
C THR A 205 -36.77 0.00 20.95
N ASP A 206 -37.32 -1.02 20.33
CA ASP A 206 -38.78 -1.18 20.27
C ASP A 206 -39.20 -1.95 21.51
N ALA A 207 -39.90 -1.23 22.38
CA ALA A 207 -40.52 -1.72 23.57
C ALA A 207 -41.54 -2.81 23.21
N GLY A 208 -41.16 -4.06 23.32
CA GLY A 208 -41.98 -5.23 22.97
C GLY A 208 -41.07 -6.42 22.70
N GLY A 209 -40.14 -6.69 23.61
CA GLY A 209 -39.15 -7.78 23.44
C GLY A 209 -39.80 -9.15 23.43
N ASP A 210 -40.20 -9.64 22.28
CA ASP A 210 -40.58 -11.02 22.07
C ASP A 210 -39.38 -11.92 22.41
N MET A 211 -39.53 -12.76 23.42
CA MET A 211 -38.50 -13.70 23.89
C MET A 211 -38.05 -14.64 22.78
N GLY A 212 -38.96 -14.98 21.84
CA GLY A 212 -38.68 -15.79 20.68
C GLY A 212 -37.71 -15.16 19.69
N GLY A 213 -37.81 -13.87 19.44
CA GLY A 213 -36.88 -13.11 18.57
C GLY A 213 -35.47 -13.06 19.14
N ARG A 214 -35.33 -12.97 20.48
CA ARG A 214 -34.02 -12.98 21.16
C ARG A 214 -33.32 -14.33 21.05
N VAL A 215 -34.05 -15.43 21.27
CA VAL A 215 -33.50 -16.80 21.14
C VAL A 215 -33.04 -17.07 19.71
N SER A 216 -33.88 -16.73 18.71
CA SER A 216 -33.54 -16.91 17.30
C SER A 216 -32.31 -16.11 16.89
N SER A 217 -32.17 -14.86 17.37
CA SER A 217 -31.00 -14.03 17.11
C SER A 217 -29.73 -14.59 17.75
N SER A 218 -29.80 -15.02 19.01
CA SER A 218 -28.68 -15.63 19.73
C SER A 218 -28.24 -16.93 19.11
N LEU A 219 -29.17 -17.75 18.63
CA LEU A 219 -28.88 -19.02 17.94
C LEU A 219 -28.12 -18.79 16.63
N LYS A 220 -28.55 -17.81 15.82
CA LYS A 220 -27.85 -17.48 14.57
C LYS A 220 -26.40 -17.03 14.83
N ILE A 221 -26.20 -16.13 15.81
CA ILE A 221 -24.85 -15.71 16.20
C ILE A 221 -24.06 -16.90 16.74
N GLY A 222 -24.68 -17.74 17.56
CA GLY A 222 -24.04 -18.89 18.17
C GLY A 222 -23.54 -19.90 17.16
N ILE A 223 -24.36 -20.24 16.15
CA ILE A 223 -23.96 -21.16 15.07
C ILE A 223 -22.82 -20.54 14.24
N PHE A 224 -22.94 -19.28 13.84
CA PHE A 224 -21.87 -18.58 13.11
C PHE A 224 -20.56 -18.54 13.92
N ALA A 225 -20.67 -18.18 15.18
CA ALA A 225 -19.55 -18.08 16.10
C ALA A 225 -18.91 -19.45 16.39
N GLY A 226 -19.74 -20.47 16.59
CA GLY A 226 -19.28 -21.83 16.81
C GLY A 226 -18.52 -22.40 15.64
N LEU A 227 -19.03 -22.16 14.40
CA LEU A 227 -18.32 -22.53 13.18
C LEU A 227 -16.98 -21.78 13.08
N ALA A 228 -16.96 -20.46 13.31
CA ALA A 228 -15.76 -19.65 13.25
C ALA A 228 -14.70 -20.12 14.27
N VAL A 229 -15.09 -20.34 15.51
CA VAL A 229 -14.18 -20.81 16.58
C VAL A 229 -13.65 -22.21 16.27
N THR A 230 -14.51 -23.12 15.78
CA THR A 230 -14.07 -24.46 15.37
C THR A 230 -13.02 -24.38 14.25
N CYS A 231 -13.25 -23.56 13.23
CA CYS A 231 -12.27 -23.33 12.16
C CYS A 231 -10.95 -22.79 12.72
N ILE A 232 -10.97 -21.82 13.63
CA ILE A 232 -9.77 -21.24 14.24
C ILE A 232 -9.02 -22.30 15.06
N ILE A 233 -9.70 -23.07 15.89
CA ILE A 233 -9.09 -24.11 16.73
C ILE A 233 -8.49 -25.21 15.86
N TRP A 234 -9.22 -25.65 14.84
CA TRP A 234 -8.71 -26.61 13.87
C TRP A 234 -7.44 -26.10 13.20
N PHE A 235 -7.42 -24.84 12.82
CA PHE A 235 -6.27 -24.15 12.27
C PHE A 235 -5.08 -24.16 13.22
N LEU A 236 -5.27 -23.80 14.49
CA LEU A 236 -4.22 -23.81 15.52
C LEU A 236 -3.67 -25.22 15.77
N LEU A 237 -4.54 -26.23 15.83
CA LEU A 237 -4.14 -27.63 16.04
C LEU A 237 -3.34 -28.17 14.84
N ILE A 238 -3.77 -27.88 13.61
CA ILE A 238 -3.09 -28.40 12.42
C ILE A 238 -1.73 -27.71 12.22
N ASN A 239 -1.67 -26.38 12.31
CA ASN A 239 -0.45 -25.64 11.97
C ASN A 239 0.43 -25.32 13.17
N GLY A 240 -0.16 -24.93 14.29
CA GLY A 240 0.59 -24.52 15.48
C GLY A 240 1.31 -25.69 16.17
N LEU A 241 0.75 -26.89 16.10
CA LEU A 241 1.32 -28.05 16.77
C LEU A 241 2.07 -29.03 15.84
N LYS A 242 1.90 -28.87 14.51
CA LYS A 242 2.42 -29.84 13.52
C LYS A 242 3.94 -29.99 13.50
N GLY A 243 4.67 -28.96 13.88
CA GLY A 243 6.13 -28.92 13.94
C GLY A 243 6.72 -29.03 15.36
N THR A 244 5.88 -29.14 16.39
CA THR A 244 6.34 -29.17 17.78
C THR A 244 6.61 -30.58 18.28
N THR A 245 7.52 -30.69 19.26
CA THR A 245 7.79 -31.91 20.01
C THR A 245 6.60 -32.39 20.87
N LEU A 246 5.57 -31.53 21.03
CA LEU A 246 4.33 -31.83 21.73
C LEU A 246 3.42 -32.78 20.96
N MET A 247 3.57 -32.85 19.63
CA MET A 247 2.73 -33.68 18.77
C MET A 247 3.47 -34.97 18.40
N THR A 248 3.23 -36.04 19.18
CA THR A 248 3.76 -37.37 18.86
C THR A 248 3.17 -37.90 17.55
N PRO A 249 3.87 -38.83 16.84
CA PRO A 249 3.34 -39.46 15.63
C PRO A 249 1.95 -40.10 15.82
N GLU A 250 1.74 -40.70 17.01
CA GLU A 250 0.46 -41.30 17.38
C GLU A 250 -0.68 -40.27 17.51
N THR A 251 -0.42 -39.15 18.19
CA THR A 251 -1.38 -38.06 18.33
C THR A 251 -1.75 -37.48 16.97
N LYS A 252 -0.78 -37.31 16.07
CA LYS A 252 -0.98 -36.84 14.72
C LYS A 252 -1.83 -37.82 13.89
N ALA A 253 -1.55 -39.12 14.00
CA ALA A 253 -2.34 -40.16 13.33
C ALA A 253 -3.78 -40.17 13.87
N TRP A 254 -3.98 -40.05 15.19
CA TRP A 254 -5.30 -40.00 15.80
C TRP A 254 -6.12 -38.76 15.35
N ILE A 255 -5.50 -37.56 15.34
CA ILE A 255 -6.16 -36.36 14.83
C ILE A 255 -6.59 -36.53 13.36
N ASN A 256 -5.72 -37.09 12.53
CA ASN A 256 -6.03 -37.29 11.11
C ASN A 256 -7.15 -38.32 10.92
N SER A 257 -7.19 -39.40 11.69
CA SER A 257 -8.26 -40.40 11.59
C SER A 257 -9.61 -39.90 12.14
N ASN A 258 -9.60 -38.98 13.12
CA ASN A 258 -10.80 -38.44 13.76
C ASN A 258 -11.17 -37.03 13.34
N THR A 259 -10.61 -36.55 12.24
CA THR A 259 -10.82 -35.16 11.74
C THR A 259 -12.27 -34.72 11.72
N TRP A 260 -13.15 -35.54 11.12
CA TRP A 260 -14.58 -35.21 10.98
C TRP A 260 -15.34 -35.19 12.30
N VAL A 261 -14.93 -36.06 13.24
CA VAL A 261 -15.51 -36.10 14.60
C VAL A 261 -15.09 -34.87 15.40
N ILE A 262 -13.83 -34.44 15.28
CA ILE A 262 -13.30 -33.25 15.96
C ILE A 262 -14.00 -32.00 15.40
N ILE A 263 -14.10 -31.86 14.09
CA ILE A 263 -14.76 -30.72 13.46
C ILE A 263 -16.25 -30.69 13.78
N GLY A 264 -16.96 -31.81 13.59
CA GLY A 264 -18.40 -31.89 13.85
C GLY A 264 -18.74 -31.68 15.32
N GLY A 265 -18.02 -32.35 16.23
CA GLY A 265 -18.16 -32.15 17.69
C GLY A 265 -17.83 -30.72 18.11
N GLY A 266 -16.77 -30.13 17.55
CA GLY A 266 -16.40 -28.74 17.78
C GLY A 266 -17.50 -27.77 17.36
N ILE A 267 -18.05 -27.92 16.15
CA ILE A 267 -19.17 -27.09 15.67
C ILE A 267 -20.34 -27.13 16.66
N VAL A 268 -20.75 -28.32 17.11
CA VAL A 268 -21.88 -28.48 18.04
C VAL A 268 -21.57 -27.84 19.38
N ILE A 269 -20.44 -28.19 20.01
CA ILE A 269 -20.08 -27.70 21.33
C ILE A 269 -19.91 -26.17 21.33
N PHE A 270 -19.12 -25.63 20.41
CA PHE A 270 -18.89 -24.18 20.38
C PHE A 270 -20.14 -23.41 19.95
N SER A 271 -21.02 -23.96 19.10
CA SER A 271 -22.28 -23.30 18.77
C SER A 271 -23.19 -23.20 20.01
N ILE A 272 -23.24 -24.22 20.84
CA ILE A 272 -24.01 -24.18 22.09
C ILE A 272 -23.41 -23.12 23.05
N VAL A 273 -22.11 -23.19 23.29
CA VAL A 273 -21.40 -22.23 24.18
C VAL A 273 -21.60 -20.80 23.71
N MET A 274 -21.38 -20.54 22.40
CA MET A 274 -21.50 -19.19 21.84
C MET A 274 -22.96 -18.68 21.82
N THR A 275 -23.93 -19.58 21.66
CA THR A 275 -25.37 -19.24 21.80
C THR A 275 -25.68 -18.80 23.22
N ILE A 276 -25.19 -19.53 24.23
CA ILE A 276 -25.37 -19.18 25.63
C ILE A 276 -24.73 -17.83 25.94
N LEU A 277 -23.46 -17.60 25.51
CA LEU A 277 -22.76 -16.31 25.71
C LEU A 277 -23.50 -15.16 25.02
N SER A 278 -24.00 -15.38 23.80
CA SER A 278 -24.80 -14.40 23.08
C SER A 278 -26.12 -14.08 23.76
N TYR A 279 -26.78 -15.11 24.33
CA TYR A 279 -28.02 -14.95 25.10
C TYR A 279 -27.82 -14.05 26.35
N PHE A 280 -26.67 -14.18 27.01
CA PHE A 280 -26.24 -13.32 28.13
C PHE A 280 -25.71 -11.94 27.69
N ARG A 281 -25.88 -11.55 26.43
CA ARG A 281 -25.44 -10.25 25.84
C ARG A 281 -23.94 -10.01 25.85
N LEU A 282 -23.13 -11.04 25.97
CA LEU A 282 -21.69 -10.88 25.80
C LEU A 282 -21.33 -10.58 24.34
N PRO A 283 -20.30 -9.77 24.08
CA PRO A 283 -19.95 -9.31 22.74
C PRO A 283 -19.20 -10.41 21.94
N VAL A 284 -19.88 -11.52 21.63
CA VAL A 284 -19.33 -12.72 21.02
C VAL A 284 -18.57 -12.41 19.73
N LEU A 285 -19.12 -11.58 18.81
CA LEU A 285 -18.44 -11.23 17.55
C LEU A 285 -17.12 -10.48 17.76
N LYS A 286 -17.03 -9.62 18.78
CA LYS A 286 -15.76 -8.97 19.15
C LYS A 286 -14.73 -9.99 19.61
N GLY A 287 -15.16 -10.98 20.39
CA GLY A 287 -14.33 -12.10 20.82
C GLY A 287 -13.80 -12.91 19.65
N ILE A 288 -14.63 -13.20 18.66
CA ILE A 288 -14.21 -13.93 17.43
C ILE A 288 -13.18 -13.13 16.63
N VAL A 289 -13.40 -11.83 16.45
CA VAL A 289 -12.43 -10.99 15.74
C VAL A 289 -11.09 -10.94 16.46
N LEU A 290 -11.07 -10.84 17.79
CA LEU A 290 -9.81 -10.88 18.56
C LEU A 290 -9.15 -12.24 18.49
N LEU A 291 -9.91 -13.33 18.65
CA LEU A 291 -9.40 -14.69 18.51
C LEU A 291 -8.88 -14.95 17.09
N GLY A 292 -9.58 -14.48 16.07
CA GLY A 292 -9.14 -14.55 14.68
C GLY A 292 -7.87 -13.72 14.42
N THR A 293 -7.75 -12.57 15.06
CA THR A 293 -6.51 -11.74 15.01
C THR A 293 -5.33 -12.51 15.61
N PHE A 294 -5.52 -13.13 16.79
CA PHE A 294 -4.50 -13.98 17.41
C PHE A 294 -4.10 -15.15 16.49
N ALA A 295 -5.08 -15.88 15.99
CA ALA A 295 -4.87 -17.05 15.17
C ALA A 295 -4.14 -16.72 13.86
N LEU A 296 -4.57 -15.64 13.17
CA LEU A 296 -3.95 -15.23 11.93
C LEU A 296 -2.55 -14.64 12.15
N ALA A 297 -2.32 -13.94 13.26
CA ALA A 297 -0.99 -13.45 13.65
C ALA A 297 -0.03 -14.62 13.98
N MET A 298 -0.53 -15.66 14.64
CA MET A 298 0.22 -16.89 14.91
C MET A 298 0.56 -17.62 13.60
N ALA A 299 -0.40 -17.71 12.68
CA ALA A 299 -0.18 -18.32 11.38
C ALA A 299 0.83 -17.57 10.53
N PHE A 300 0.70 -16.25 10.51
CA PHE A 300 1.64 -15.37 9.83
C PHE A 300 3.06 -15.66 10.33
N ALA A 301 3.31 -15.56 11.63
CA ALA A 301 4.63 -15.79 12.17
C ALA A 301 5.13 -17.22 11.91
N GLY A 302 4.24 -18.24 11.97
CA GLY A 302 4.60 -19.62 11.67
C GLY A 302 4.96 -19.87 10.20
N ASN A 303 4.36 -19.12 9.26
CA ASN A 303 4.59 -19.26 7.82
C ASN A 303 5.70 -18.33 7.32
N ASP A 304 5.68 -17.06 7.74
CA ASP A 304 6.49 -16.01 7.13
C ASP A 304 7.82 -15.75 7.86
N LEU A 305 8.06 -16.35 9.02
CA LEU A 305 9.34 -16.23 9.74
C LEU A 305 10.54 -16.65 8.88
N VAL A 306 10.36 -17.70 8.06
CA VAL A 306 11.40 -18.18 7.16
C VAL A 306 11.85 -17.12 6.14
N ASN A 307 10.96 -16.25 5.74
CA ASN A 307 11.28 -15.20 4.78
C ASN A 307 12.31 -14.22 5.34
N PHE A 308 12.30 -13.98 6.65
CA PHE A 308 13.18 -13.01 7.33
C PHE A 308 14.47 -13.62 7.86
N VAL A 309 14.39 -14.83 8.41
CA VAL A 309 15.54 -15.44 9.10
C VAL A 309 16.02 -16.73 8.44
N GLY A 310 15.28 -17.29 7.48
CA GLY A 310 15.63 -18.54 6.83
C GLY A 310 16.97 -18.48 6.12
N VAL A 311 17.16 -17.47 5.27
CA VAL A 311 18.41 -17.25 4.52
C VAL A 311 19.59 -16.95 5.47
N PRO A 312 19.51 -16.01 6.43
CA PRO A 312 20.59 -15.77 7.39
C PRO A 312 20.98 -16.98 8.25
N LEU A 313 20.01 -17.75 8.74
CA LEU A 313 20.29 -18.94 9.54
C LEU A 313 20.89 -20.07 8.71
N THR A 314 20.44 -20.23 7.45
CA THR A 314 21.06 -21.16 6.51
C THR A 314 22.49 -20.73 6.18
N GLY A 315 22.75 -19.41 6.04
CA GLY A 315 24.10 -18.87 5.86
C GLY A 315 25.03 -19.16 7.06
N LEU A 316 24.51 -19.01 8.29
CA LEU A 316 25.26 -19.37 9.51
C LEU A 316 25.56 -20.86 9.54
N GLU A 317 24.62 -21.72 9.20
CA GLU A 317 24.81 -23.17 9.15
C GLU A 317 25.82 -23.55 8.07
N SER A 318 25.75 -22.96 6.89
CA SER A 318 26.70 -23.13 5.80
C SER A 318 28.13 -22.75 6.24
N TYR A 319 28.26 -21.64 6.97
CA TYR A 319 29.56 -21.21 7.52
C TYR A 319 30.08 -22.20 8.54
N ASN A 320 29.25 -22.71 9.46
CA ASN A 320 29.69 -23.69 10.46
C ASN A 320 30.13 -25.01 9.79
N ASP A 321 29.44 -25.46 8.76
CA ASP A 321 29.82 -26.67 8.00
C ASP A 321 31.12 -26.44 7.22
N TYR A 322 31.30 -25.32 6.58
CA TYR A 322 32.51 -24.90 5.90
C TYR A 322 33.72 -24.87 6.87
N MET A 323 33.55 -24.28 8.06
CA MET A 323 34.61 -24.24 9.07
C MET A 323 34.97 -25.60 9.59
N ALA A 324 34.02 -26.54 9.66
CA ALA A 324 34.27 -27.92 10.11
C ALA A 324 34.94 -28.81 9.05
N HIS A 325 34.58 -28.65 7.77
CA HIS A 325 34.92 -29.59 6.71
C HIS A 325 35.57 -28.97 5.47
N GLY A 326 35.48 -27.64 5.28
CA GLY A 326 35.88 -26.94 4.02
C GLY A 326 37.38 -26.74 3.82
N GLN A 327 38.22 -26.96 4.86
CA GLN A 327 39.71 -26.87 4.79
C GLN A 327 40.24 -25.60 4.09
N GLY A 328 39.52 -24.48 4.19
CA GLY A 328 39.91 -23.21 3.58
C GLY A 328 39.64 -23.07 2.06
N ASN A 329 38.94 -24.04 1.46
CA ASN A 329 38.58 -24.01 0.04
C ASN A 329 37.09 -23.66 -0.15
N ALA A 330 36.75 -22.37 -0.11
CA ALA A 330 35.37 -21.87 -0.23
C ALA A 330 34.75 -22.14 -1.60
N ASP A 331 35.55 -22.09 -2.67
CA ASP A 331 35.08 -22.29 -4.05
C ASP A 331 34.89 -23.75 -4.43
N GLY A 332 35.62 -24.66 -3.75
CA GLY A 332 35.54 -26.10 -4.00
C GLY A 332 34.66 -26.88 -3.02
N PHE A 333 34.24 -26.28 -1.91
CA PHE A 333 33.43 -26.95 -0.90
C PHE A 333 31.93 -26.86 -1.27
N LEU A 334 31.37 -27.99 -1.73
CA LEU A 334 29.96 -28.09 -2.13
C LEU A 334 29.04 -28.24 -0.92
N MET A 335 27.91 -27.55 -0.95
CA MET A 335 26.95 -27.42 0.17
C MET A 335 25.94 -28.57 0.23
N THR A 336 26.43 -29.84 0.18
CA THR A 336 25.60 -31.06 0.23
C THR A 336 24.84 -31.19 1.56
N SER A 337 25.38 -30.64 2.64
CA SER A 337 24.73 -30.65 3.97
C SER A 337 23.37 -29.93 4.00
N LEU A 338 23.16 -28.95 3.11
CA LEU A 338 21.91 -28.24 3.01
C LEU A 338 20.75 -29.05 2.42
N MET A 339 21.01 -30.24 1.89
CA MET A 339 19.98 -31.19 1.44
C MET A 339 19.22 -31.82 2.62
N ALA A 340 19.81 -31.86 3.84
CA ALA A 340 19.14 -32.33 5.01
C ALA A 340 18.09 -31.34 5.54
N SER A 341 17.07 -31.85 6.26
CA SER A 341 16.04 -30.99 6.85
C SER A 341 16.60 -30.00 7.87
N ALA A 342 16.09 -28.81 7.91
CA ALA A 342 16.50 -27.75 8.81
C ALA A 342 16.25 -28.15 10.28
N ASN A 343 17.26 -28.00 11.13
CA ASN A 343 17.15 -28.16 12.58
C ASN A 343 17.57 -26.86 13.27
N THR A 344 16.68 -25.85 13.17
CA THR A 344 16.95 -24.51 13.69
C THR A 344 16.87 -24.49 15.22
N PRO A 345 17.93 -24.06 15.95
CA PRO A 345 17.89 -23.94 17.40
C PRO A 345 16.74 -23.03 17.87
N PRO A 346 15.91 -23.46 18.84
CA PRO A 346 14.73 -22.70 19.30
C PRO A 346 15.04 -21.29 19.80
N VAL A 347 16.27 -21.04 20.25
CA VAL A 347 16.71 -19.71 20.72
C VAL A 347 16.60 -18.66 19.64
N PHE A 348 16.97 -18.97 18.39
CA PHE A 348 16.85 -18.02 17.27
C PHE A 348 15.39 -17.72 16.94
N LEU A 349 14.50 -18.71 17.01
CA LEU A 349 13.07 -18.53 16.77
C LEU A 349 12.43 -17.64 17.85
N ILE A 350 12.81 -17.85 19.13
CA ILE A 350 12.33 -17.03 20.25
C ILE A 350 12.84 -15.58 20.12
N LEU A 351 14.13 -15.40 19.82
CA LEU A 351 14.71 -14.06 19.62
C LEU A 351 14.03 -13.33 18.46
N ALA A 352 13.83 -14.00 17.33
CA ALA A 352 13.11 -13.45 16.19
C ALA A 352 11.66 -13.06 16.57
N GLY A 353 10.96 -13.91 17.33
CA GLY A 353 9.63 -13.62 17.87
C GLY A 353 9.61 -12.36 18.75
N VAL A 354 10.59 -12.16 19.61
CA VAL A 354 10.73 -10.95 20.42
C VAL A 354 10.92 -9.72 19.53
N ILE A 355 11.82 -9.81 18.54
CA ILE A 355 12.06 -8.67 17.61
C ILE A 355 10.79 -8.34 16.81
N MET A 356 10.06 -9.35 16.33
CA MET A 356 8.78 -9.16 15.64
C MET A 356 7.75 -8.43 16.52
N VAL A 357 7.62 -8.82 17.80
CA VAL A 357 6.71 -8.16 18.76
C VAL A 357 7.11 -6.71 18.99
N LEU A 358 8.40 -6.42 19.14
CA LEU A 358 8.91 -5.06 19.28
C LEU A 358 8.61 -4.23 18.01
N ALA A 359 8.90 -4.81 16.84
CA ALA A 359 8.61 -4.17 15.55
C ALA A 359 7.12 -3.84 15.41
N LEU A 360 6.23 -4.79 15.69
CA LEU A 360 4.78 -4.62 15.63
C LEU A 360 4.29 -3.49 16.57
N THR A 361 4.87 -3.41 17.76
CA THR A 361 4.44 -2.45 18.79
C THR A 361 4.89 -1.01 18.46
N PHE A 362 6.10 -0.85 17.93
CA PHE A 362 6.73 0.47 17.77
C PHE A 362 6.73 1.02 16.33
N SER A 363 6.41 0.20 15.31
CA SER A 363 6.44 0.64 13.91
C SER A 363 5.31 1.60 13.57
N LYS A 364 5.69 2.82 13.16
CA LYS A 364 4.75 3.81 12.60
C LYS A 364 4.44 3.55 11.11
N LYS A 365 5.34 2.88 10.38
CA LYS A 365 5.13 2.56 8.96
C LYS A 365 4.01 1.52 8.78
N ALA A 366 3.89 0.55 9.68
CA ALA A 366 2.80 -0.43 9.70
C ALA A 366 1.40 0.22 9.67
N GLN A 367 1.22 1.34 10.37
CA GLN A 367 -0.06 2.05 10.40
C GLN A 367 -0.48 2.60 9.02
N ASN A 368 0.47 2.97 8.15
CA ASN A 368 0.17 3.47 6.81
C ASN A 368 -0.34 2.34 5.90
N VAL A 369 0.29 1.17 5.96
CA VAL A 369 -0.10 -0.01 5.18
C VAL A 369 -1.48 -0.50 5.60
N VAL A 370 -1.73 -0.58 6.92
CA VAL A 370 -3.06 -0.92 7.47
C VAL A 370 -4.12 0.07 7.01
N LYS A 371 -3.82 1.38 7.04
CA LYS A 371 -4.75 2.42 6.59
C LYS A 371 -5.14 2.23 5.12
N THR A 372 -4.19 1.96 4.23
CA THR A 372 -4.46 1.72 2.80
C THR A 372 -5.42 0.56 2.59
N SER A 373 -5.20 -0.56 3.25
CA SER A 373 -6.05 -1.75 3.13
C SER A 373 -7.45 -1.51 3.71
N VAL A 374 -7.56 -0.84 4.87
CA VAL A 374 -8.85 -0.47 5.47
C VAL A 374 -9.62 0.49 4.58
N ASP A 375 -8.95 1.50 4.00
CA ASP A 375 -9.59 2.49 3.13
C ASP A 375 -10.15 1.86 1.84
N LEU A 376 -9.44 0.88 1.24
CA LEU A 376 -9.92 0.16 0.06
C LEU A 376 -11.12 -0.76 0.36
N SER A 377 -11.22 -1.30 1.58
CA SER A 377 -12.26 -2.24 1.99
C SER A 377 -13.44 -1.60 2.71
N ARG A 378 -13.45 -0.28 2.98
CA ARG A 378 -14.46 0.38 3.80
C ARG A 378 -15.85 0.38 3.14
N GLN A 379 -16.92 0.34 3.98
CA GLN A 379 -18.30 0.35 3.55
C GLN A 379 -18.76 1.74 3.09
N ALA A 380 -18.39 2.78 3.83
CA ALA A 380 -18.82 4.15 3.54
C ALA A 380 -17.98 4.78 2.42
N GLU A 381 -18.59 5.69 1.66
CA GLU A 381 -17.88 6.58 0.74
C GLU A 381 -16.96 7.53 1.52
N GLY A 382 -15.82 7.85 0.94
CA GLY A 382 -14.86 8.75 1.56
C GLY A 382 -13.74 9.14 0.61
N ASP A 383 -12.68 9.71 1.14
CA ASP A 383 -11.49 10.10 0.36
C ASP A 383 -10.80 8.86 -0.22
N GLU A 384 -10.78 8.77 -1.55
CA GLU A 384 -10.20 7.63 -2.25
C GLU A 384 -8.75 7.94 -2.61
N MET A 385 -7.82 7.09 -2.18
CA MET A 385 -6.38 7.29 -2.35
C MET A 385 -5.91 7.20 -3.81
N PHE A 386 -6.66 6.45 -4.65
CA PHE A 386 -6.28 6.14 -6.02
C PHE A 386 -7.10 6.95 -7.02
N GLY A 387 -6.48 7.32 -8.14
CA GLY A 387 -7.15 7.96 -9.27
C GLY A 387 -8.00 6.97 -10.08
N SER A 388 -8.59 7.40 -11.20
CA SER A 388 -9.29 6.50 -12.13
C SER A 388 -8.33 5.99 -13.21
N SER A 389 -8.40 4.69 -13.56
CA SER A 389 -7.66 4.11 -14.67
C SER A 389 -8.60 3.69 -15.82
N ALA A 390 -8.05 3.61 -17.05
CA ALA A 390 -8.83 3.16 -18.22
C ALA A 390 -9.28 1.72 -18.07
N VAL A 391 -8.43 0.85 -17.55
CA VAL A 391 -8.72 -0.57 -17.32
C VAL A 391 -9.84 -0.74 -16.31
N ALA A 392 -9.78 -0.01 -15.17
CA ALA A 392 -10.84 -0.07 -14.16
C ALA A 392 -12.19 0.40 -14.72
N ARG A 393 -12.22 1.45 -15.56
CA ARG A 393 -13.46 1.91 -16.21
C ARG A 393 -14.07 0.86 -17.13
N VAL A 394 -13.26 0.16 -17.92
CA VAL A 394 -13.74 -0.94 -18.80
C VAL A 394 -14.28 -2.09 -17.97
N LEU A 395 -13.54 -2.50 -16.93
CA LEU A 395 -13.92 -3.59 -16.04
C LEU A 395 -15.25 -3.31 -15.33
N VAL A 396 -15.41 -2.12 -14.74
CA VAL A 396 -16.66 -1.71 -14.08
C VAL A 396 -17.84 -1.73 -15.06
N ARG A 397 -17.67 -1.18 -16.26
CA ARG A 397 -18.75 -1.18 -17.28
C ARG A 397 -19.15 -2.59 -17.70
N SER A 398 -18.17 -3.47 -17.91
CA SER A 398 -18.41 -4.86 -18.32
C SER A 398 -19.14 -5.63 -17.21
N THR A 399 -18.64 -5.53 -15.98
CA THR A 399 -19.23 -6.22 -14.81
C THR A 399 -20.65 -5.72 -14.53
N THR A 400 -20.89 -4.41 -14.61
CA THR A 400 -22.23 -3.83 -14.42
C THR A 400 -23.21 -4.34 -15.48
N LYS A 401 -22.81 -4.38 -16.75
CA LYS A 401 -23.65 -4.91 -17.84
C LYS A 401 -23.97 -6.40 -17.63
N THR A 402 -22.97 -7.20 -17.24
CA THR A 402 -23.16 -8.63 -16.97
C THR A 402 -24.07 -8.84 -15.77
N ALA A 403 -23.86 -8.10 -14.68
CA ALA A 403 -24.71 -8.15 -13.49
C ALA A 403 -26.18 -7.78 -13.82
N GLN A 404 -26.42 -6.76 -14.65
CA GLN A 404 -27.76 -6.39 -15.09
C GLN A 404 -28.44 -7.52 -15.89
N ARG A 405 -27.70 -8.21 -16.77
CA ARG A 405 -28.23 -9.38 -17.52
C ARG A 405 -28.59 -10.53 -16.60
N VAL A 406 -27.72 -10.85 -15.64
CA VAL A 406 -27.95 -11.92 -14.66
C VAL A 406 -29.16 -11.58 -13.77
N THR A 407 -29.23 -10.35 -13.26
CA THR A 407 -30.32 -9.91 -12.40
C THR A 407 -31.68 -9.86 -13.13
N SER A 408 -31.68 -9.64 -14.46
CA SER A 408 -32.94 -9.70 -15.24
C SER A 408 -33.55 -11.11 -15.35
N LEU A 409 -32.72 -12.15 -15.13
CA LEU A 409 -33.19 -13.56 -15.13
C LEU A 409 -33.78 -13.98 -13.77
N VAL A 410 -33.57 -13.18 -12.70
CA VAL A 410 -34.03 -13.49 -11.35
C VAL A 410 -35.45 -12.93 -11.13
N PRO A 411 -36.39 -13.74 -10.57
CA PRO A 411 -37.75 -13.27 -10.25
C PRO A 411 -37.73 -12.02 -9.36
N VAL A 412 -38.63 -11.08 -9.61
CA VAL A 412 -38.74 -9.80 -8.92
C VAL A 412 -38.81 -9.96 -7.40
N SER A 413 -39.58 -10.93 -6.91
CA SER A 413 -39.74 -11.20 -5.47
C SER A 413 -38.42 -11.60 -4.80
N VAL A 414 -37.64 -12.47 -5.46
CA VAL A 414 -36.31 -12.89 -4.96
C VAL A 414 -35.33 -11.72 -4.96
N ARG A 415 -35.39 -10.89 -6.00
CA ARG A 415 -34.56 -9.71 -6.12
C ARG A 415 -34.83 -8.71 -4.99
N HIS A 416 -36.10 -8.40 -4.73
CA HIS A 416 -36.49 -7.51 -3.62
C HIS A 416 -36.07 -8.07 -2.27
N TRP A 417 -36.20 -9.36 -2.05
CA TRP A 417 -35.74 -10.00 -0.83
C TRP A 417 -34.25 -9.91 -0.65
N VAL A 418 -33.45 -10.18 -1.70
CA VAL A 418 -31.98 -10.02 -1.67
C VAL A 418 -31.62 -8.56 -1.43
N ASP A 419 -32.22 -7.61 -2.17
CA ASP A 419 -31.89 -6.19 -2.05
C ASP A 419 -32.20 -5.66 -0.65
N SER A 420 -33.24 -6.14 0.02
CA SER A 420 -33.54 -5.78 1.41
C SER A 420 -32.46 -6.23 2.40
N ARG A 421 -31.72 -7.33 2.11
CA ARG A 421 -30.61 -7.81 2.94
C ARG A 421 -29.34 -6.99 2.78
N PHE A 422 -29.14 -6.40 1.62
CA PHE A 422 -27.94 -5.63 1.24
C PHE A 422 -28.16 -4.11 1.30
N ASN A 423 -29.15 -3.63 2.05
CA ASN A 423 -29.37 -2.19 2.22
C ASN A 423 -28.27 -1.57 3.09
N ALA A 424 -27.27 -0.95 2.44
CA ALA A 424 -26.12 -0.33 3.10
C ALA A 424 -26.52 0.93 3.91
N ASP A 425 -27.59 1.63 3.53
CA ASP A 425 -28.07 2.84 4.25
C ASP A 425 -28.59 2.51 5.65
N ALA A 426 -29.01 1.26 5.86
CA ALA A 426 -29.43 0.76 7.16
C ALA A 426 -28.24 0.33 8.07
N ALA A 427 -27.00 0.35 7.53
CA ALA A 427 -25.81 -0.05 8.26
C ALA A 427 -25.46 0.98 9.34
N ARG A 428 -25.69 0.64 10.59
CA ARG A 428 -25.22 1.42 11.75
C ARG A 428 -23.85 0.89 12.17
N LEU A 429 -22.81 1.42 11.56
CA LEU A 429 -21.43 1.13 11.96
C LEU A 429 -21.10 1.87 13.27
N ALA A 430 -20.20 1.30 14.07
CA ALA A 430 -19.62 2.04 15.20
C ALA A 430 -18.90 3.30 14.68
N ASP A 431 -18.88 4.37 15.48
CA ASP A 431 -18.30 5.65 15.06
C ASP A 431 -16.88 5.47 14.50
N GLY A 432 -16.75 5.77 13.20
CA GLY A 432 -15.52 5.66 12.44
C GLY A 432 -15.03 4.23 12.17
N ALA A 433 -15.87 3.19 12.29
CA ALA A 433 -15.56 1.87 11.78
C ALA A 433 -15.69 1.85 10.25
N ALA A 434 -14.81 1.11 9.59
CA ALA A 434 -14.81 0.96 8.14
C ALA A 434 -15.86 -0.06 7.67
N PHE A 435 -16.12 -1.10 8.48
CA PHE A 435 -17.08 -2.18 8.22
C PHE A 435 -17.50 -2.86 9.52
N ASP A 436 -18.49 -3.75 9.45
CA ASP A 436 -19.08 -4.40 10.61
C ASP A 436 -18.27 -5.60 11.14
N HIS A 437 -18.64 -6.10 12.33
CA HIS A 437 -17.98 -7.22 13.00
C HIS A 437 -18.15 -8.55 12.26
N ILE A 438 -19.23 -8.75 11.50
CA ILE A 438 -19.48 -9.98 10.74
C ILE A 438 -18.46 -10.10 9.62
N ARG A 439 -18.26 -9.03 8.83
CA ARG A 439 -17.26 -9.00 7.78
C ARG A 439 -15.84 -9.14 8.34
N ALA A 440 -15.55 -8.48 9.47
CA ALA A 440 -14.27 -8.62 10.14
C ALA A 440 -13.98 -10.07 10.58
N SER A 441 -14.99 -10.75 11.13
CA SER A 441 -14.88 -12.16 11.53
C SER A 441 -14.61 -13.07 10.31
N ILE A 442 -15.36 -12.89 9.23
CA ILE A 442 -15.20 -13.67 8.00
C ILE A 442 -13.80 -13.44 7.41
N ASN A 443 -13.36 -12.19 7.30
CA ASN A 443 -12.04 -11.89 6.76
C ASN A 443 -10.93 -12.64 7.50
N LEU A 444 -10.96 -12.62 8.84
CA LEU A 444 -9.90 -13.27 9.65
C LEU A 444 -9.98 -14.79 9.62
N VAL A 445 -11.18 -15.34 9.77
CA VAL A 445 -11.38 -16.80 9.82
C VAL A 445 -11.09 -17.43 8.46
N LEU A 446 -11.63 -16.85 7.39
CA LEU A 446 -11.45 -17.39 6.04
C LEU A 446 -9.99 -17.24 5.56
N ALA A 447 -9.37 -16.09 5.81
CA ALA A 447 -7.95 -15.91 5.47
C ALA A 447 -7.07 -16.89 6.26
N GLY A 448 -7.31 -17.04 7.56
CA GLY A 448 -6.61 -18.03 8.39
C GLY A 448 -6.77 -19.45 7.86
N LEU A 449 -7.99 -19.84 7.49
CA LEU A 449 -8.28 -21.16 6.93
C LEU A 449 -7.55 -21.41 5.60
N LEU A 450 -7.58 -20.45 4.68
CA LEU A 450 -6.91 -20.56 3.38
C LEU A 450 -5.38 -20.64 3.52
N VAL A 451 -4.79 -19.83 4.38
CA VAL A 451 -3.35 -19.88 4.69
C VAL A 451 -3.00 -21.24 5.29
N ALA A 452 -3.81 -21.74 6.22
CA ALA A 452 -3.61 -23.04 6.83
C ALA A 452 -3.62 -24.19 5.81
N MET A 453 -4.57 -24.15 4.88
CA MET A 453 -4.62 -25.14 3.81
C MET A 453 -3.34 -25.14 2.98
N GLY A 454 -2.86 -23.97 2.57
CA GLY A 454 -1.62 -23.85 1.82
C GLY A 454 -0.41 -24.39 2.56
N THR A 455 -0.27 -24.00 3.84
CA THR A 455 0.83 -24.47 4.70
C THR A 455 0.77 -26.00 4.91
N SER A 456 -0.45 -26.57 5.05
CA SER A 456 -0.63 -28.02 5.21
C SER A 456 -0.21 -28.81 3.97
N LEU A 457 -0.29 -28.20 2.80
CA LEU A 457 0.18 -28.74 1.52
C LEU A 457 1.68 -28.45 1.27
N LYS A 458 2.39 -27.89 2.24
CA LYS A 458 3.79 -27.44 2.12
C LYS A 458 4.01 -26.44 0.97
N LEU A 459 2.98 -25.69 0.63
CA LEU A 459 3.05 -24.61 -0.36
C LEU A 459 3.17 -23.28 0.39
N PRO A 460 4.28 -22.57 0.29
CA PRO A 460 4.42 -21.23 0.85
C PRO A 460 3.48 -20.28 0.12
N LEU A 461 2.35 -19.94 0.76
CA LEU A 461 1.42 -18.95 0.24
C LEU A 461 1.76 -17.56 0.77
N SER A 462 1.47 -16.56 -0.03
CA SER A 462 1.53 -15.18 0.43
C SER A 462 0.35 -14.88 1.37
N THR A 463 0.63 -14.70 2.66
CA THR A 463 -0.37 -14.30 3.65
C THR A 463 -0.99 -12.95 3.28
N THR A 464 -0.18 -12.03 2.75
CA THR A 464 -0.62 -10.70 2.29
C THR A 464 -1.61 -10.80 1.13
N TYR A 465 -1.35 -11.64 0.12
CA TYR A 465 -2.25 -11.78 -1.02
C TYR A 465 -3.59 -12.38 -0.60
N VAL A 466 -3.56 -13.44 0.20
CA VAL A 466 -4.76 -14.12 0.66
C VAL A 466 -5.62 -13.17 1.50
N THR A 467 -5.05 -12.51 2.50
CA THR A 467 -5.81 -11.63 3.41
C THR A 467 -6.38 -10.41 2.70
N PHE A 468 -5.59 -9.79 1.82
CA PHE A 468 -6.04 -8.65 1.02
C PHE A 468 -7.18 -9.04 0.09
N MET A 469 -7.07 -10.18 -0.62
CA MET A 469 -8.08 -10.60 -1.58
C MET A 469 -9.36 -11.10 -0.92
N VAL A 470 -9.29 -11.74 0.25
CA VAL A 470 -10.48 -12.04 1.07
C VAL A 470 -11.19 -10.74 1.46
N ALA A 471 -10.45 -9.73 1.93
CA ALA A 471 -11.02 -8.44 2.31
C ALA A 471 -11.64 -7.68 1.11
N MET A 472 -11.05 -7.79 -0.08
CA MET A 472 -11.60 -7.19 -1.30
C MET A 472 -12.84 -7.94 -1.78
N GLY A 473 -12.81 -9.27 -1.78
CA GLY A 473 -13.97 -10.11 -2.13
C GLY A 473 -15.17 -9.87 -1.20
N SER A 474 -14.92 -9.84 0.11
CA SER A 474 -15.96 -9.54 1.10
C SER A 474 -16.52 -8.11 0.96
N SER A 475 -15.68 -7.15 0.60
CA SER A 475 -16.07 -5.76 0.34
C SER A 475 -16.97 -5.66 -0.91
N LEU A 476 -16.64 -6.39 -1.96
CA LEU A 476 -17.45 -6.46 -3.18
C LEU A 476 -18.81 -7.13 -2.89
N ALA A 477 -18.83 -8.25 -2.15
CA ALA A 477 -20.03 -8.95 -1.76
C ALA A 477 -20.99 -8.06 -0.96
N ASP A 478 -20.48 -7.23 -0.06
CA ASP A 478 -21.25 -6.30 0.74
C ASP A 478 -21.74 -5.06 -0.03
N ARG A 479 -21.54 -5.02 -1.35
CA ARG A 479 -21.87 -3.85 -2.19
C ARG A 479 -21.22 -2.55 -1.67
N ALA A 480 -20.06 -2.66 -1.00
CA ALA A 480 -19.32 -1.51 -0.49
C ALA A 480 -18.76 -0.63 -1.62
N TRP A 481 -18.66 -1.17 -2.83
CA TRP A 481 -18.20 -0.46 -4.01
C TRP A 481 -19.39 0.17 -4.74
N SER A 482 -19.77 1.37 -4.30
CA SER A 482 -20.82 2.16 -4.95
C SER A 482 -20.46 2.50 -6.39
N ARG A 483 -21.47 2.86 -7.20
CA ARG A 483 -21.25 3.24 -8.60
C ARG A 483 -20.24 4.37 -8.76
N GLU A 484 -20.13 5.26 -7.77
CA GLU A 484 -19.24 6.41 -7.78
C GLU A 484 -17.82 6.07 -7.31
N SER A 485 -17.67 5.13 -6.38
CA SER A 485 -16.37 4.71 -5.81
C SER A 485 -15.74 3.51 -6.52
N ALA A 486 -16.52 2.68 -7.22
CA ALA A 486 -16.06 1.41 -7.80
C ALA A 486 -14.83 1.55 -8.70
N VAL A 487 -14.82 2.54 -9.62
CA VAL A 487 -13.68 2.72 -10.54
C VAL A 487 -12.39 3.02 -9.79
N PHE A 488 -12.46 3.80 -8.72
CA PHE A 488 -11.30 4.21 -7.94
C PHE A 488 -10.78 3.06 -7.07
N ARG A 489 -11.69 2.29 -6.45
CA ARG A 489 -11.35 1.12 -5.64
C ARG A 489 -10.76 0.01 -6.50
N ILE A 490 -11.37 -0.28 -7.66
CA ILE A 490 -10.81 -1.24 -8.62
C ILE A 490 -9.45 -0.77 -9.10
N THR A 491 -9.24 0.53 -9.38
CA THR A 491 -7.92 1.05 -9.70
C THR A 491 -6.94 0.82 -8.55
N GLY A 492 -7.36 1.02 -7.31
CA GLY A 492 -6.53 0.74 -6.12
C GLY A 492 -6.15 -0.73 -6.03
N VAL A 493 -7.11 -1.64 -6.15
CA VAL A 493 -6.87 -3.09 -6.15
C VAL A 493 -5.93 -3.51 -7.27
N LEU A 494 -6.17 -3.05 -8.50
CA LEU A 494 -5.30 -3.32 -9.65
C LEU A 494 -3.89 -2.73 -9.47
N SER A 495 -3.77 -1.58 -8.80
CA SER A 495 -2.46 -0.99 -8.51
C SER A 495 -1.69 -1.81 -7.47
N VAL A 496 -2.37 -2.35 -6.46
CA VAL A 496 -1.76 -3.26 -5.47
C VAL A 496 -1.33 -4.57 -6.15
N ILE A 497 -2.22 -5.20 -6.92
CA ILE A 497 -1.90 -6.44 -7.67
C ILE A 497 -0.76 -6.19 -8.66
N GLY A 498 -0.80 -5.07 -9.41
CA GLY A 498 0.29 -4.67 -10.31
C GLY A 498 1.61 -4.46 -9.56
N GLY A 499 1.53 -3.88 -8.35
CA GLY A 499 2.68 -3.76 -7.45
C GLY A 499 3.30 -5.12 -7.10
N TRP A 500 2.49 -6.14 -6.88
CA TRP A 500 2.96 -7.50 -6.58
C TRP A 500 3.75 -8.13 -7.74
N PHE A 501 3.28 -7.98 -8.99
CA PHE A 501 4.01 -8.44 -10.16
C PHE A 501 5.33 -7.67 -10.36
N ILE A 502 5.29 -6.35 -10.13
CA ILE A 502 6.49 -5.51 -10.19
C ILE A 502 7.48 -5.94 -9.12
N THR A 503 7.01 -6.21 -7.88
CA THR A 503 7.87 -6.71 -6.79
C THR A 503 8.58 -7.99 -7.20
N ALA A 504 7.85 -8.99 -7.70
CA ALA A 504 8.42 -10.25 -8.15
C ALA A 504 9.50 -10.05 -9.24
N GLY A 505 9.19 -9.26 -10.28
CA GLY A 505 10.13 -8.96 -11.36
C GLY A 505 11.36 -8.18 -10.90
N VAL A 506 11.17 -7.14 -10.08
CA VAL A 506 12.27 -6.34 -9.54
C VAL A 506 13.12 -7.16 -8.57
N ALA A 507 12.52 -7.96 -7.69
CA ALA A 507 13.21 -8.87 -6.79
C ALA A 507 14.14 -9.82 -7.55
N PHE A 508 13.61 -10.52 -8.57
CA PHE A 508 14.38 -11.41 -9.43
C PHE A 508 15.53 -10.70 -10.12
N ILE A 509 15.25 -9.61 -10.86
CA ILE A 509 16.26 -8.91 -11.68
C ILE A 509 17.33 -8.28 -10.78
N THR A 510 16.94 -7.64 -9.69
CA THR A 510 17.89 -6.97 -8.80
C THR A 510 18.80 -7.99 -8.11
N CYS A 511 18.24 -9.07 -7.58
CA CYS A 511 19.03 -10.12 -6.96
C CYS A 511 19.95 -10.81 -7.97
N PHE A 512 19.45 -11.10 -9.19
CA PHE A 512 20.27 -11.63 -10.29
C PHE A 512 21.49 -10.72 -10.59
N LEU A 513 21.28 -9.41 -10.72
CA LEU A 513 22.37 -8.47 -11.02
C LEU A 513 23.35 -8.34 -9.85
N ILE A 514 22.87 -8.28 -8.62
CA ILE A 514 23.71 -8.15 -7.43
C ILE A 514 24.54 -9.43 -7.22
N THR A 515 23.94 -10.61 -7.43
CA THR A 515 24.66 -11.89 -7.32
C THR A 515 25.79 -11.99 -8.37
N ASN A 516 25.52 -11.61 -9.63
CA ASN A 516 26.56 -11.55 -10.65
C ASN A 516 27.69 -10.58 -10.25
N LEU A 517 27.33 -9.38 -9.77
CA LEU A 517 28.31 -8.38 -9.32
C LEU A 517 29.17 -8.93 -8.17
N MET A 518 28.56 -9.62 -7.20
CA MET A 518 29.28 -10.22 -6.07
C MET A 518 30.18 -11.38 -6.50
N PHE A 519 29.71 -12.22 -7.44
CA PHE A 519 30.49 -13.35 -7.94
C PHE A 519 31.77 -12.87 -8.65
N PHE A 520 31.66 -11.90 -9.58
CA PHE A 520 32.83 -11.36 -10.30
C PHE A 520 33.69 -10.45 -9.47
N GLY A 521 33.10 -9.63 -8.62
CA GLY A 521 33.79 -8.63 -7.80
C GLY A 521 34.23 -9.16 -6.44
N SER A 522 33.85 -10.42 -6.11
CA SER A 522 34.22 -11.11 -4.88
C SER A 522 34.11 -10.20 -3.62
N PHE A 523 35.11 -10.18 -2.75
CA PHE A 523 35.12 -9.44 -1.48
C PHE A 523 34.83 -7.94 -1.60
N VAL A 524 35.34 -7.31 -2.67
CA VAL A 524 35.15 -5.86 -2.88
C VAL A 524 33.69 -5.54 -3.17
N ALA A 525 33.06 -6.31 -4.06
CA ALA A 525 31.67 -6.10 -4.43
C ALA A 525 30.72 -6.42 -3.26
N MET A 526 30.99 -7.48 -2.50
CA MET A 526 30.21 -7.83 -1.30
C MET A 526 30.28 -6.69 -0.25
N THR A 527 31.47 -6.17 0.05
CA THR A 527 31.65 -5.06 0.99
C THR A 527 30.95 -3.79 0.50
N LEU A 528 31.06 -3.49 -0.80
CA LEU A 528 30.40 -2.31 -1.39
C LEU A 528 28.88 -2.42 -1.31
N ALA A 529 28.32 -3.60 -1.58
CA ALA A 529 26.89 -3.85 -1.47
C ALA A 529 26.37 -3.64 -0.04
N VAL A 530 27.12 -4.08 0.96
CA VAL A 530 26.84 -3.84 2.39
C VAL A 530 26.78 -2.34 2.68
N VAL A 531 27.78 -1.57 2.26
CA VAL A 531 27.85 -0.12 2.49
C VAL A 531 26.69 0.60 1.79
N ILE A 532 26.38 0.23 0.55
CA ILE A 532 25.27 0.81 -0.21
C ILE A 532 23.94 0.49 0.47
N ALA A 533 23.71 -0.74 0.95
CA ALA A 533 22.49 -1.12 1.65
C ALA A 533 22.27 -0.24 2.90
N ILE A 534 23.28 -0.11 3.75
CA ILE A 534 23.23 0.74 4.95
C ILE A 534 22.91 2.19 4.56
N PHE A 535 23.60 2.74 3.57
CA PHE A 535 23.39 4.12 3.10
C PHE A 535 21.96 4.35 2.62
N LEU A 536 21.41 3.43 1.83
CA LEU A 536 20.05 3.55 1.29
C LEU A 536 19.00 3.48 2.39
N LEU A 537 19.15 2.59 3.37
CA LEU A 537 18.23 2.46 4.51
C LEU A 537 18.22 3.72 5.37
N VAL A 538 19.38 4.26 5.71
CA VAL A 538 19.50 5.50 6.49
C VAL A 538 18.88 6.68 5.73
N ARG A 539 19.18 6.83 4.45
CA ARG A 539 18.63 7.87 3.59
C ARG A 539 17.10 7.78 3.45
N SER A 540 16.55 6.56 3.30
CA SER A 540 15.11 6.32 3.22
C SER A 540 14.41 6.77 4.50
N ASN A 541 14.95 6.41 5.66
CA ASN A 541 14.37 6.77 6.96
C ASN A 541 14.36 8.30 7.19
N ILE A 542 15.45 9.00 6.85
CA ILE A 542 15.54 10.47 6.94
C ILE A 542 14.47 11.13 6.04
N ARG A 543 14.35 10.68 4.80
CA ARG A 543 13.34 11.20 3.85
C ARG A 543 11.91 10.95 4.30
N TYR A 544 11.63 9.78 4.87
CA TYR A 544 10.32 9.44 5.41
C TYR A 544 9.91 10.37 6.54
N GLN A 545 10.82 10.69 7.45
CA GLN A 545 10.55 11.62 8.56
C GLN A 545 10.32 13.05 8.07
N ALA A 546 11.07 13.50 7.07
CA ALA A 546 10.90 14.83 6.48
C ALA A 546 9.55 15.03 5.77
N LYS A 547 8.99 13.98 5.15
CA LYS A 547 7.67 14.02 4.48
C LYS A 547 6.47 13.98 5.44
N LYS A 548 6.68 13.75 6.73
CA LYS A 548 5.62 13.50 7.71
C LYS A 548 4.98 14.76 8.30
N ALA A 549 5.40 15.97 7.92
CA ALA A 549 4.73 17.21 8.30
C ALA A 549 3.33 17.20 7.66
N VAL A 550 2.29 16.96 8.47
CA VAL A 550 0.88 16.97 8.04
C VAL A 550 0.52 18.42 7.73
N ALA A 551 0.05 18.69 6.51
CA ALA A 551 -0.43 20.03 6.15
C ALA A 551 -1.60 20.43 7.06
N PRO A 552 -1.66 21.69 7.53
CA PRO A 552 -2.75 22.20 8.39
C PRO A 552 -4.15 21.92 7.83
N GLN A 553 -4.31 21.98 6.51
CA GLN A 553 -5.56 21.69 5.80
C GLN A 553 -6.07 20.26 6.02
N ASP A 554 -5.18 19.26 6.10
CA ASP A 554 -5.58 17.88 6.33
C ASP A 554 -6.15 17.68 7.73
N VAL A 555 -5.74 18.51 8.70
CA VAL A 555 -6.25 18.48 10.07
C VAL A 555 -7.67 19.06 10.14
N THR A 556 -7.92 20.22 9.53
CA THR A 556 -9.23 20.87 9.50
C THR A 556 -10.27 20.01 8.80
N PHE A 557 -9.94 19.45 7.63
CA PHE A 557 -10.83 18.51 6.92
C PHE A 557 -11.13 17.25 7.74
N LYS A 558 -10.15 16.70 8.42
CA LYS A 558 -10.33 15.52 9.28
C LYS A 558 -11.22 15.81 10.48
N ASN A 559 -11.10 17.00 11.08
CA ASN A 559 -11.96 17.44 12.17
C ASN A 559 -13.41 17.62 11.68
N MET A 560 -13.62 18.26 10.52
CA MET A 560 -14.93 18.36 9.86
C MET A 560 -15.59 16.97 9.68
N MET A 561 -14.82 15.99 9.18
CA MET A 561 -15.34 14.64 8.97
C MET A 561 -15.71 13.90 10.27
N ARG A 562 -15.19 14.33 11.41
CA ARG A 562 -15.45 13.76 12.75
C ARG A 562 -16.57 14.47 13.51
N SER A 563 -16.82 15.73 13.22
CA SER A 563 -17.88 16.49 13.88
C SER A 563 -19.25 15.88 13.61
N GLN A 564 -20.16 15.94 14.59
CA GLN A 564 -21.55 15.48 14.48
C GLN A 564 -22.51 16.63 14.20
N GLU A 565 -22.11 17.87 14.49
CA GLU A 565 -22.94 19.06 14.34
C GLU A 565 -22.83 19.66 12.94
N LEU A 566 -23.98 19.86 12.26
CA LEU A 566 -24.01 20.41 10.90
C LEU A 566 -23.43 21.83 10.79
N PRO A 567 -23.68 22.77 11.73
CA PRO A 567 -23.10 24.11 11.67
C PRO A 567 -21.57 24.09 11.81
N GLU A 568 -21.04 23.24 12.70
CA GLU A 568 -19.59 23.09 12.88
C GLU A 568 -18.93 22.51 11.63
N ARG A 569 -19.57 21.53 10.96
CA ARG A 569 -19.08 20.99 9.68
C ARG A 569 -18.97 22.05 8.62
N TRP A 570 -19.95 22.96 8.52
CA TRP A 570 -19.90 24.05 7.56
C TRP A 570 -18.75 25.01 7.86
N THR A 571 -18.57 25.41 9.10
CA THR A 571 -17.47 26.30 9.50
C THR A 571 -16.12 25.71 9.17
N LEU A 572 -15.88 24.44 9.50
CA LEU A 572 -14.64 23.75 9.21
C LEU A 572 -14.42 23.52 7.70
N LEU A 573 -15.49 23.25 6.94
CA LEU A 573 -15.40 23.12 5.48
C LEU A 573 -15.04 24.44 4.81
N ARG A 574 -15.69 25.53 5.25
CA ARG A 574 -15.42 26.88 4.77
C ARG A 574 -13.97 27.28 5.02
N GLU A 575 -13.49 27.07 6.25
CA GLU A 575 -12.09 27.32 6.62
C GLU A 575 -11.13 26.50 5.75
N HIS A 576 -11.39 25.20 5.60
CA HIS A 576 -10.58 24.33 4.76
C HIS A 576 -10.50 24.84 3.31
N VAL A 577 -11.63 25.21 2.70
CA VAL A 577 -11.70 25.70 1.32
C VAL A 577 -10.99 27.05 1.18
N CYS A 578 -11.11 27.96 2.14
CA CYS A 578 -10.41 29.25 2.12
C CYS A 578 -8.89 29.07 2.20
N VAL A 579 -8.40 28.27 3.14
CA VAL A 579 -6.96 27.99 3.30
C VAL A 579 -6.40 27.32 2.05
N ALA A 580 -7.11 26.34 1.50
CA ALA A 580 -6.70 25.64 0.29
C ALA A 580 -6.67 26.57 -0.94
N ASN A 581 -7.64 27.46 -1.08
CA ASN A 581 -7.66 28.45 -2.17
C ASN A 581 -6.56 29.51 -2.03
N ARG A 582 -6.22 29.92 -0.80
CA ARG A 582 -5.07 30.77 -0.53
C ARG A 582 -3.78 30.16 -1.07
N GLU A 583 -3.46 28.93 -0.69
CA GLU A 583 -2.26 28.22 -1.16
C GLU A 583 -2.24 28.03 -2.68
N ASN A 584 -3.42 27.90 -3.30
CA ASN A 584 -3.52 27.79 -4.75
C ASN A 584 -3.23 29.12 -5.45
N LEU A 585 -3.70 30.26 -4.90
CA LEU A 585 -3.37 31.59 -5.41
C LEU A 585 -1.90 31.95 -5.20
N GLU A 586 -1.33 31.66 -4.03
CA GLU A 586 0.10 31.82 -3.74
C GLU A 586 0.96 31.06 -4.76
N PHE A 587 0.61 29.78 -5.02
CA PHE A 587 1.29 28.99 -6.04
C PHE A 587 1.13 29.59 -7.44
N ALA A 588 -0.06 30.08 -7.78
CA ALA A 588 -0.33 30.64 -9.10
C ALA A 588 0.54 31.86 -9.39
N ILE A 589 0.58 32.80 -8.44
CA ILE A 589 1.33 34.06 -8.67
C ILE A 589 2.84 33.84 -8.58
N SER A 590 3.32 33.05 -7.63
CA SER A 590 4.75 32.74 -7.52
C SER A 590 5.27 31.98 -8.76
N SER A 591 4.48 31.03 -9.27
CA SER A 591 4.81 30.29 -10.50
C SER A 591 4.86 31.22 -11.72
N PHE A 592 3.92 32.18 -11.80
CA PHE A 592 3.90 33.18 -12.87
C PHE A 592 5.13 34.09 -12.82
N GLN A 593 5.51 34.57 -11.65
CA GLN A 593 6.72 35.34 -11.45
C GLN A 593 7.98 34.58 -11.84
N ILE A 594 8.13 33.31 -11.37
CA ILE A 594 9.26 32.44 -11.72
C ILE A 594 9.35 32.22 -13.23
N ALA A 595 8.21 31.95 -13.91
CA ALA A 595 8.19 31.72 -15.34
C ALA A 595 8.64 32.94 -16.13
N THR A 596 8.17 34.14 -15.76
CA THR A 596 8.48 35.38 -16.43
C THR A 596 9.92 35.86 -16.17
N ASP A 597 10.39 35.75 -14.93
CA ASP A 597 11.78 36.05 -14.59
C ASP A 597 12.76 35.14 -15.34
N ALA A 598 12.51 33.83 -15.31
CA ALA A 598 13.34 32.85 -16.02
C ALA A 598 13.34 33.04 -17.54
N PHE A 599 12.23 33.53 -18.12
CA PHE A 599 12.16 33.84 -19.54
C PHE A 599 12.98 35.08 -19.91
N PHE A 600 12.83 36.17 -19.17
CA PHE A 600 13.58 37.40 -19.45
C PHE A 600 15.08 37.30 -19.10
N GLN A 601 15.45 36.38 -18.18
CA GLN A 601 16.86 36.07 -17.82
C GLN A 601 17.45 34.92 -18.64
N GLU A 602 16.68 34.34 -19.59
CA GLU A 602 17.08 33.22 -20.45
C GLU A 602 17.51 31.98 -19.64
N GLU A 603 16.88 31.73 -18.46
CA GLU A 603 17.19 30.62 -17.58
C GLU A 603 16.28 29.40 -17.86
N TYR A 604 16.84 28.33 -18.45
CA TYR A 604 16.10 27.10 -18.78
C TYR A 604 15.74 26.25 -17.55
N ARG A 605 16.62 26.18 -16.55
CA ARG A 605 16.45 25.27 -15.40
C ARG A 605 15.21 25.57 -14.56
N PRO A 606 14.87 26.81 -14.18
CA PRO A 606 13.65 27.12 -13.46
C PRO A 606 12.40 26.75 -14.25
N LEU A 607 12.33 27.03 -15.56
CA LEU A 607 11.20 26.68 -16.43
C LEU A 607 10.96 25.16 -16.49
N LYS A 608 12.04 24.38 -16.59
CA LYS A 608 11.95 22.91 -16.57
C LYS A 608 11.43 22.37 -15.22
N ARG A 609 11.88 22.94 -14.10
CA ARG A 609 11.41 22.57 -12.76
C ARG A 609 9.95 22.92 -12.59
N LEU A 610 9.59 24.14 -12.97
CA LEU A 610 8.22 24.67 -12.88
C LEU A 610 7.21 23.82 -13.68
N ALA A 611 7.58 23.29 -14.85
CA ALA A 611 6.72 22.39 -15.61
C ALA A 611 6.28 21.14 -14.81
N VAL A 612 7.19 20.58 -14.01
CA VAL A 612 6.89 19.45 -13.14
C VAL A 612 6.00 19.87 -11.97
N GLU A 613 6.31 21.01 -11.35
CA GLU A 613 5.55 21.54 -10.20
C GLU A 613 4.10 21.89 -10.59
N ILE A 614 3.88 22.50 -11.76
CA ILE A 614 2.53 22.79 -12.30
C ILE A 614 1.75 21.49 -12.51
N GLU A 615 2.36 20.45 -13.09
CA GLU A 615 1.66 19.17 -13.32
C GLU A 615 1.32 18.46 -12.01
N ASP A 616 2.21 18.50 -11.03
CA ASP A 616 1.95 17.91 -9.71
C ASP A 616 0.87 18.70 -8.95
N LYS A 617 0.88 20.04 -9.03
CA LYS A 617 -0.18 20.88 -8.45
C LYS A 617 -1.55 20.60 -9.10
N ARG A 618 -1.60 20.39 -10.42
CA ARG A 618 -2.84 20.00 -11.11
C ARG A 618 -3.39 18.65 -10.63
N LYS A 619 -2.51 17.69 -10.35
CA LYS A 619 -2.92 16.39 -9.73
C LYS A 619 -3.43 16.59 -8.31
N GLN A 620 -2.78 17.45 -7.53
CA GLN A 620 -3.20 17.80 -6.17
C GLN A 620 -4.58 18.45 -6.16
N LEU A 621 -4.85 19.41 -7.06
CA LEU A 621 -6.16 20.08 -7.20
C LEU A 621 -7.30 19.10 -7.50
N LYS A 622 -7.06 18.08 -8.32
CA LYS A 622 -8.07 17.04 -8.58
C LYS A 622 -8.42 16.25 -7.31
N ARG A 623 -7.43 15.96 -6.45
CA ARG A 623 -7.64 15.26 -5.17
C ARG A 623 -8.36 16.18 -4.17
N GLN A 624 -7.92 17.43 -4.06
CA GLN A 624 -8.53 18.45 -3.22
C GLN A 624 -10.00 18.65 -3.56
N ARG A 625 -10.34 18.92 -4.82
CA ARG A 625 -11.72 19.07 -5.30
C ARG A 625 -12.62 17.90 -4.91
N ARG A 626 -12.10 16.69 -4.99
CA ARG A 626 -12.83 15.50 -4.63
C ARG A 626 -13.13 15.42 -3.13
N ARG A 627 -12.16 15.77 -2.28
CA ARG A 627 -12.35 15.86 -0.82
C ARG A 627 -13.41 16.87 -0.46
N GLU A 628 -13.34 18.05 -1.04
CA GLU A 628 -14.25 19.16 -0.77
C GLU A 628 -15.68 18.85 -1.22
N ILE A 629 -15.88 18.15 -2.35
CA ILE A 629 -17.20 17.65 -2.78
C ILE A 629 -17.77 16.66 -1.75
N ILE A 630 -16.95 15.80 -1.17
CA ILE A 630 -17.39 14.89 -0.08
C ILE A 630 -17.79 15.72 1.15
N GLY A 631 -17.04 16.76 1.46
CA GLY A 631 -17.37 17.70 2.54
C GLY A 631 -18.72 18.37 2.31
N LEU A 632 -18.97 18.89 1.11
CA LEU A 632 -20.24 19.52 0.72
C LEU A 632 -21.45 18.58 0.88
N ARG A 633 -21.29 17.31 0.59
CA ARG A 633 -22.37 16.31 0.77
C ARG A 633 -22.69 15.99 2.24
N ARG A 634 -21.85 16.43 3.17
CA ARG A 634 -22.00 16.14 4.62
C ARG A 634 -22.45 17.32 5.47
N ILE A 635 -22.59 18.49 4.90
CA ILE A 635 -23.22 19.66 5.53
C ILE A 635 -24.75 19.60 5.33
N ASP A 636 -25.46 20.63 5.82
CA ASP A 636 -26.91 20.77 5.62
C ASP A 636 -27.25 20.68 4.12
N PRO A 637 -28.22 19.83 3.68
CA PRO A 637 -28.54 19.63 2.27
C PRO A 637 -29.02 20.90 1.54
N ILE A 638 -29.72 21.81 2.20
CA ILE A 638 -30.20 23.05 1.60
C ILE A 638 -29.00 23.98 1.33
N LEU A 639 -28.17 24.15 2.35
CA LEU A 639 -26.93 24.92 2.25
C LEU A 639 -25.98 24.32 1.21
N ALA A 640 -25.87 23.00 1.15
CA ALA A 640 -25.03 22.30 0.18
C ALA A 640 -25.46 22.61 -1.26
N VAL A 641 -26.75 22.61 -1.58
CA VAL A 641 -27.26 22.95 -2.92
C VAL A 641 -26.98 24.40 -3.25
N GLU A 642 -27.19 25.32 -2.30
CA GLU A 642 -26.95 26.76 -2.49
C GLU A 642 -25.47 27.05 -2.76
N ARG A 643 -24.55 26.46 -1.96
CA ARG A 643 -23.10 26.72 -2.02
C ARG A 643 -22.39 25.94 -3.14
N ASN A 644 -22.97 24.88 -3.62
CA ASN A 644 -22.37 23.99 -4.64
C ASN A 644 -22.00 24.72 -5.93
N THR A 645 -22.88 25.57 -6.44
CA THR A 645 -22.64 26.34 -7.67
C THR A 645 -21.43 27.27 -7.54
N TRP A 646 -21.34 27.96 -6.42
CA TRP A 646 -20.24 28.91 -6.14
C TRP A 646 -18.93 28.20 -5.86
N TYR A 647 -18.98 27.05 -5.19
CA TYR A 647 -17.84 26.17 -5.01
C TYR A 647 -17.26 25.70 -6.36
N PHE A 648 -18.12 25.20 -7.27
CA PHE A 648 -17.67 24.74 -8.58
C PHE A 648 -17.11 25.88 -9.44
N LEU A 649 -17.71 27.06 -9.40
CA LEU A 649 -17.18 28.24 -10.09
C LEU A 649 -15.77 28.55 -9.57
N THR A 650 -15.60 28.69 -8.26
CA THR A 650 -14.30 28.99 -7.63
C THR A 650 -13.23 27.97 -8.00
N THR A 651 -13.54 26.69 -7.90
CA THR A 651 -12.60 25.60 -8.17
C THR A 651 -12.23 25.50 -9.66
N ASN A 652 -13.18 25.82 -10.56
CA ASN A 652 -12.90 25.85 -12.00
C ASN A 652 -11.95 26.98 -12.37
N GLU A 653 -12.08 28.16 -11.74
CA GLU A 653 -11.21 29.31 -12.00
C GLU A 653 -9.77 29.05 -11.51
N ILE A 654 -9.58 28.39 -10.36
CA ILE A 654 -8.26 27.89 -9.95
C ILE A 654 -7.68 26.92 -11.00
N GLY A 655 -8.52 26.01 -11.49
CA GLY A 655 -8.13 25.10 -12.57
C GLY A 655 -7.72 25.83 -13.84
N MET A 656 -8.41 26.92 -14.20
CA MET A 656 -8.09 27.78 -15.34
C MET A 656 -6.74 28.48 -15.15
N MET A 657 -6.46 29.03 -13.97
CA MET A 657 -5.15 29.64 -13.65
C MET A 657 -4.01 28.65 -13.83
N MET A 658 -4.16 27.40 -13.35
CA MET A 658 -3.14 26.35 -13.55
C MET A 658 -2.97 25.97 -15.02
N TYR A 659 -4.05 26.08 -15.82
CA TYR A 659 -3.99 25.84 -17.25
C TYR A 659 -3.29 26.98 -17.99
N CYS A 660 -3.54 28.21 -17.63
CA CYS A 660 -2.82 29.37 -18.15
C CYS A 660 -1.33 29.28 -17.83
N LEU A 661 -0.95 28.96 -16.60
CA LEU A 661 0.44 28.76 -16.22
C LEU A 661 1.15 27.71 -17.09
N LYS A 662 0.48 26.62 -17.42
CA LYS A 662 1.04 25.62 -18.33
C LYS A 662 1.24 26.18 -19.74
N ARG A 663 0.22 26.89 -20.28
CA ARG A 663 0.30 27.50 -21.60
C ARG A 663 1.30 28.65 -21.69
N ILE A 664 1.65 29.25 -20.55
CA ILE A 664 2.76 30.21 -20.44
C ILE A 664 4.08 29.44 -20.42
N ASN A 665 4.26 28.53 -19.47
CA ASN A 665 5.55 27.90 -19.20
C ASN A 665 6.05 26.99 -20.34
N ASP A 666 5.14 26.26 -21.02
CA ASP A 666 5.58 25.32 -22.07
C ASP A 666 6.22 26.03 -23.28
N PRO A 667 5.62 27.12 -23.87
CA PRO A 667 6.27 27.88 -24.95
C PRO A 667 7.53 28.63 -24.47
N LEU A 668 7.51 29.21 -23.25
CA LEU A 668 8.70 29.90 -22.70
C LEU A 668 9.87 28.94 -22.55
N ARG A 669 9.61 27.74 -22.02
CA ARG A 669 10.61 26.69 -21.84
C ARG A 669 11.19 26.22 -23.20
N GLU A 670 10.34 26.07 -24.22
CA GLU A 670 10.77 25.68 -25.56
C GLU A 670 11.62 26.78 -26.20
N HIS A 671 11.22 28.03 -26.08
CA HIS A 671 11.94 29.20 -26.59
C HIS A 671 13.34 29.31 -25.97
N VAL A 672 13.43 29.32 -24.65
CA VAL A 672 14.72 29.41 -23.93
C VAL A 672 15.55 28.13 -24.14
N GLY A 673 14.92 26.96 -24.19
CA GLY A 673 15.60 25.69 -24.40
C GLY A 673 16.25 25.55 -25.77
N ASN A 674 15.68 26.18 -26.80
CA ASN A 674 16.21 26.23 -28.17
C ASN A 674 17.15 27.43 -28.41
N ASN A 675 17.40 28.24 -27.37
CA ASN A 675 18.26 29.42 -27.44
C ASN A 675 17.83 30.41 -28.55
N PHE A 676 16.49 30.62 -28.68
CA PHE A 676 15.94 31.62 -29.60
C PHE A 676 16.23 33.02 -29.11
N SER A 677 16.13 34.01 -30.00
CA SER A 677 16.45 35.42 -29.70
C SER A 677 15.63 35.95 -28.51
N PRO A 678 16.25 36.66 -27.55
CA PRO A 678 15.55 37.18 -26.39
C PRO A 678 14.57 38.31 -26.78
N VAL A 679 13.63 38.60 -25.91
CA VAL A 679 12.77 39.78 -26.00
C VAL A 679 13.58 41.03 -25.68
N SER A 680 13.41 42.12 -26.42
CA SER A 680 14.13 43.39 -26.15
C SER A 680 13.79 43.93 -24.75
N GLY A 681 14.77 44.61 -24.09
CA GLY A 681 14.64 45.10 -22.72
C GLY A 681 13.42 46.00 -22.49
N GLU A 682 13.06 46.84 -23.44
CA GLU A 682 11.90 47.75 -23.35
C GLU A 682 10.57 46.97 -23.18
N TYR A 683 10.37 45.89 -23.95
CA TYR A 683 9.18 45.05 -23.81
C TYR A 683 9.20 44.22 -22.52
N ALA A 684 10.38 43.78 -22.07
CA ALA A 684 10.54 43.09 -20.83
C ALA A 684 10.20 43.97 -19.61
N GLU A 685 10.74 45.19 -19.56
CA GLU A 685 10.47 46.16 -18.50
C GLU A 685 8.98 46.53 -18.44
N THR A 686 8.36 46.82 -19.57
CA THR A 686 6.92 47.12 -19.65
C THR A 686 6.07 45.96 -19.13
N PHE A 687 6.42 44.72 -19.45
CA PHE A 687 5.69 43.55 -18.95
C PHE A 687 5.91 43.32 -17.46
N ILE A 688 7.09 43.58 -16.95
CA ILE A 688 7.39 43.49 -15.51
C ILE A 688 6.47 44.41 -14.70
N ASP A 689 6.15 45.60 -15.20
CA ASP A 689 5.21 46.50 -14.54
C ASP A 689 3.80 45.91 -14.49
N PHE A 690 3.30 45.37 -15.60
CA PHE A 690 2.03 44.67 -15.62
C PHE A 690 2.01 43.45 -14.66
N ARG A 691 3.08 42.65 -14.64
CA ARG A 691 3.26 41.51 -13.73
C ARG A 691 3.18 41.96 -12.27
N ASN A 692 3.85 43.04 -11.90
CA ASN A 692 3.86 43.54 -10.52
C ASN A 692 2.47 44.03 -10.10
N GLN A 693 1.70 44.68 -11.00
CA GLN A 693 0.32 45.06 -10.75
C GLN A 693 -0.58 43.80 -10.60
N MET A 694 -0.35 42.75 -11.40
CA MET A 694 -1.05 41.46 -11.22
C MET A 694 -0.73 40.86 -9.87
N ALA A 695 0.54 40.85 -9.48
CA ALA A 695 0.97 40.29 -8.18
C ALA A 695 0.26 41.01 -7.02
N ALA A 696 0.18 42.33 -7.04
CA ALA A 696 -0.54 43.10 -6.02
C ALA A 696 -2.03 42.72 -5.93
N LEU A 697 -2.68 42.45 -7.05
CA LEU A 697 -4.09 42.01 -7.07
C LEU A 697 -4.27 40.62 -6.48
N PHE A 698 -3.36 39.69 -6.81
CA PHE A 698 -3.36 38.34 -6.19
C PHE A 698 -3.09 38.39 -4.68
N GLU A 699 -2.16 39.24 -4.23
CA GLU A 699 -1.88 39.43 -2.81
C GLU A 699 -3.09 39.98 -2.04
N ARG A 700 -3.83 40.91 -2.64
CA ARG A 700 -5.10 41.43 -2.07
C ARG A 700 -6.14 40.32 -1.97
N ALA A 701 -6.28 39.47 -3.01
CA ALA A 701 -7.19 38.33 -2.99
C ALA A 701 -6.78 37.29 -1.94
N ILE A 702 -5.47 37.06 -1.73
CA ILE A 702 -4.94 36.20 -0.68
C ILE A 702 -5.28 36.76 0.72
N LYS A 703 -5.06 38.06 0.94
CA LYS A 703 -5.41 38.73 2.21
C LYS A 703 -6.90 38.67 2.52
N MET A 704 -7.76 38.82 1.48
CA MET A 704 -9.21 38.65 1.60
C MET A 704 -9.60 37.25 2.11
N LEU A 705 -8.90 36.19 1.67
CA LEU A 705 -9.13 34.83 2.14
C LEU A 705 -8.66 34.62 3.60
N ASP A 706 -7.55 35.26 4.00
CA ASP A 706 -7.00 35.16 5.36
C ASP A 706 -7.88 35.87 6.39
N SER A 707 -8.36 37.06 6.08
CA SER A 707 -9.21 37.85 6.99
C SER A 707 -10.65 37.34 7.02
N SER A 708 -11.06 36.51 6.07
CA SER A 708 -12.47 36.15 5.81
C SER A 708 -13.37 37.39 5.60
N ASP A 709 -12.78 38.56 5.35
CA ASP A 709 -13.47 39.78 5.02
C ASP A 709 -13.57 39.97 3.49
N MET A 710 -14.76 39.84 2.96
CA MET A 710 -15.04 39.90 1.51
C MET A 710 -15.32 41.33 0.99
N ALA A 711 -15.09 42.36 1.80
CA ALA A 711 -15.41 43.76 1.42
C ALA A 711 -14.57 44.24 0.22
N ASP A 712 -13.28 43.91 0.18
CA ASP A 712 -12.37 44.34 -0.92
C ASP A 712 -12.62 43.62 -2.26
N GLY A 713 -13.45 42.58 -2.27
CA GLY A 713 -13.64 41.72 -3.44
C GLY A 713 -14.17 42.44 -4.68
N GLU A 714 -15.01 43.48 -4.51
CA GLU A 714 -15.53 44.26 -5.65
C GLU A 714 -14.47 45.18 -6.24
N LEU A 715 -13.63 45.79 -5.41
CA LEU A 715 -12.53 46.64 -5.86
C LEU A 715 -11.47 45.81 -6.60
N ILE A 716 -11.10 44.61 -6.07
CA ILE A 716 -10.18 43.69 -6.76
C ILE A 716 -10.72 43.36 -8.18
N ARG A 717 -12.02 43.11 -8.29
CA ARG A 717 -12.64 42.80 -9.60
C ARG A 717 -12.58 43.96 -10.57
N GLN A 718 -12.80 45.19 -10.10
CA GLN A 718 -12.73 46.41 -10.92
C GLN A 718 -11.31 46.69 -11.38
N ASP A 719 -10.34 46.63 -10.47
CA ASP A 719 -8.93 46.86 -10.76
C ASP A 719 -8.38 45.78 -11.72
N ALA A 720 -8.75 44.52 -11.53
CA ALA A 720 -8.38 43.44 -12.45
C ALA A 720 -8.99 43.63 -13.85
N ALA A 721 -10.21 44.19 -13.96
CA ALA A 721 -10.80 44.51 -15.24
C ALA A 721 -10.07 45.66 -15.93
N ALA A 722 -9.67 46.69 -15.18
CA ALA A 722 -8.91 47.81 -15.70
C ALA A 722 -7.53 47.37 -16.22
N LEU A 723 -6.84 46.54 -15.43
CA LEU A 723 -5.54 45.99 -15.85
C LEU A 723 -5.65 45.07 -17.07
N GLN A 724 -6.70 44.24 -17.15
CA GLN A 724 -6.99 43.41 -18.32
C GLN A 724 -7.22 44.27 -19.59
N ALA A 725 -7.92 45.38 -19.45
CA ALA A 725 -8.13 46.33 -20.57
C ALA A 725 -6.81 47.01 -21.02
N SER A 726 -5.93 47.34 -20.05
CA SER A 726 -4.60 47.90 -20.33
C SER A 726 -3.70 46.91 -21.07
N LEU A 727 -3.68 45.66 -20.64
CA LEU A 727 -2.98 44.57 -21.35
C LEU A 727 -3.54 44.35 -22.76
N SER A 728 -4.87 44.50 -22.96
CA SER A 728 -5.50 44.39 -24.28
C SER A 728 -5.05 45.51 -25.23
N LYS A 729 -4.90 46.72 -24.72
CA LYS A 729 -4.33 47.84 -25.49
C LYS A 729 -2.86 47.58 -25.83
N TYR A 730 -2.08 47.15 -24.85
CA TYR A 730 -0.66 46.82 -25.03
C TYR A 730 -0.44 45.73 -26.08
N ARG A 731 -1.26 44.68 -26.06
CA ARG A 731 -1.24 43.61 -27.07
C ARG A 731 -1.45 44.17 -28.51
N LYS A 732 -2.34 45.15 -28.71
CA LYS A 732 -2.51 45.80 -30.02
C LYS A 732 -1.24 46.49 -30.47
N VAL A 733 -0.58 47.24 -29.58
CA VAL A 733 0.70 47.89 -29.87
C VAL A 733 1.75 46.92 -30.35
N ILE A 734 1.85 45.74 -29.70
CA ILE A 734 2.80 44.70 -30.12
C ILE A 734 2.45 44.15 -31.50
N ILE A 735 1.17 43.91 -31.79
CA ILE A 735 0.70 43.43 -33.10
C ILE A 735 1.04 44.41 -34.19
N ASP A 736 0.80 45.72 -33.97
CA ASP A 736 1.10 46.78 -34.92
C ASP A 736 2.62 46.87 -35.18
N ALA A 737 3.47 46.73 -34.14
CA ALA A 737 4.92 46.71 -34.28
C ALA A 737 5.43 45.50 -35.08
N ILE A 738 4.81 44.33 -34.89
CA ILE A 738 5.13 43.14 -35.72
C ILE A 738 4.77 43.35 -37.17
N GLN A 739 3.60 43.94 -37.46
CA GLN A 739 3.16 44.23 -38.85
C GLN A 739 4.06 45.22 -39.56
N GLN A 740 4.72 46.13 -38.82
CA GLN A 740 5.71 47.05 -39.37
C GLN A 740 7.10 46.45 -39.55
N HIS A 741 7.28 45.17 -39.39
CA HIS A 741 8.55 44.41 -39.50
C HIS A 741 9.66 44.92 -38.58
N GLN A 742 9.31 45.54 -37.47
CA GLN A 742 10.28 46.06 -36.50
C GLN A 742 10.78 45.02 -35.51
N LEU A 743 10.11 43.84 -35.43
CA LEU A 743 10.33 42.83 -34.41
C LEU A 743 10.45 41.40 -34.99
N ASN A 744 11.19 40.52 -34.32
CA ASN A 744 11.28 39.11 -34.67
C ASN A 744 9.95 38.40 -34.40
N ILE A 745 9.32 37.85 -35.43
CA ILE A 745 7.99 37.23 -35.38
C ILE A 745 7.97 36.03 -34.42
N GLU A 746 9.00 35.21 -34.43
CA GLU A 746 9.05 33.97 -33.60
C GLU A 746 9.05 34.31 -32.10
N THR A 747 9.96 35.20 -31.68
CA THR A 747 10.08 35.67 -30.30
C THR A 747 8.80 36.39 -29.83
N MET A 748 8.27 37.27 -30.70
CA MET A 748 7.09 38.06 -30.34
C MET A 748 5.79 37.25 -30.34
N THR A 749 5.73 36.12 -31.04
CA THR A 749 4.60 35.20 -30.94
C THR A 749 4.54 34.56 -29.54
N VAL A 750 5.68 34.13 -29.00
CA VAL A 750 5.75 33.61 -27.63
C VAL A 750 5.42 34.70 -26.60
N TYR A 751 5.90 35.90 -26.82
CA TYR A 751 5.59 37.05 -25.96
C TYR A 751 4.10 37.46 -26.02
N LEU A 752 3.48 37.47 -27.20
CA LEU A 752 2.03 37.69 -27.35
C LEU A 752 1.20 36.63 -26.63
N ASN A 753 1.65 35.35 -26.68
CA ASN A 753 1.01 34.29 -25.91
C ASN A 753 1.10 34.56 -24.40
N LEU A 754 2.27 35.01 -23.90
CA LEU A 754 2.44 35.38 -22.51
C LEU A 754 1.46 36.50 -22.09
N VAL A 755 1.31 37.57 -22.93
CA VAL A 755 0.37 38.66 -22.68
C VAL A 755 -1.08 38.15 -22.69
N GLN A 756 -1.44 37.29 -23.63
CA GLN A 756 -2.79 36.71 -23.74
C GLN A 756 -3.15 35.88 -22.52
N GLU A 757 -2.26 34.98 -22.12
CA GLU A 757 -2.49 34.10 -20.96
C GLU A 757 -2.54 34.88 -19.64
N SER A 758 -1.81 36.01 -19.54
CA SER A 758 -1.91 36.96 -18.42
C SER A 758 -3.30 37.59 -18.32
N GLN A 759 -3.92 37.91 -19.45
CA GLN A 759 -5.30 38.42 -19.50
C GLN A 759 -6.30 37.36 -19.04
N GLU A 760 -6.09 36.08 -19.44
CA GLU A 760 -6.94 34.98 -19.02
C GLU A 760 -6.78 34.70 -17.50
N MET A 761 -5.56 34.82 -16.94
CA MET A 761 -5.35 34.74 -15.50
C MET A 761 -6.09 35.82 -14.71
N LEU A 762 -6.10 37.07 -15.20
CA LEU A 762 -6.87 38.15 -14.58
C LEU A 762 -8.37 37.91 -14.68
N SER A 763 -8.86 37.41 -15.81
CA SER A 763 -10.26 36.99 -15.96
C SER A 763 -10.64 35.93 -14.96
N ALA A 764 -9.79 34.89 -14.82
CA ALA A 764 -10.00 33.85 -13.84
C ALA A 764 -9.99 34.36 -12.40
N LEU A 765 -9.11 35.33 -12.06
CA LEU A 765 -9.10 35.95 -10.74
C LEU A 765 -10.42 36.70 -10.45
N ARG A 766 -10.95 37.44 -11.42
CA ARG A 766 -12.24 38.17 -11.27
C ARG A 766 -13.40 37.22 -10.98
N HIS A 767 -13.50 36.12 -11.71
CA HIS A 767 -14.53 35.09 -11.50
C HIS A 767 -14.32 34.33 -10.20
N PHE A 768 -13.08 34.04 -9.86
CA PHE A 768 -12.69 33.41 -8.59
C PHE A 768 -13.15 34.25 -7.38
N VAL A 769 -12.80 35.53 -7.34
CA VAL A 769 -13.19 36.46 -6.25
C VAL A 769 -14.71 36.55 -6.11
N ARG A 770 -15.45 36.61 -7.22
CA ARG A 770 -16.91 36.54 -7.18
C ARG A 770 -17.44 35.24 -6.60
N GLY A 771 -16.86 34.10 -7.00
CA GLY A 771 -17.27 32.79 -6.56
C GLY A 771 -17.01 32.59 -5.09
N VAL A 772 -15.81 32.93 -4.60
CA VAL A 772 -15.42 32.83 -3.20
C VAL A 772 -16.30 33.68 -2.30
N LYS A 773 -16.54 34.96 -2.68
CA LYS A 773 -17.43 35.84 -1.92
C LYS A 773 -18.79 35.20 -1.69
N ARG A 774 -19.41 34.68 -2.73
CA ARG A 774 -20.74 34.04 -2.66
C ARG A 774 -20.73 32.68 -1.98
N PHE A 775 -19.58 32.00 -1.95
CA PHE A 775 -19.42 30.74 -1.21
C PHE A 775 -19.30 30.98 0.29
N VAL A 776 -18.60 32.04 0.70
CA VAL A 776 -18.31 32.35 2.10
C VAL A 776 -19.49 33.07 2.79
N ASP A 777 -20.10 34.07 2.11
CA ASP A 777 -21.28 34.80 2.57
C ASP A 777 -22.52 33.89 2.71
#